data_b2cb46b56080db845ddd6c03c5fab006
#
_entry.id   b2cb46b56080db845ddd6c03c5fab006
#
_cell.length_a   1.000
_cell.length_b   1.000
_cell.length_c   1.000
_cell.angle_alpha   90.00
_cell.angle_beta   90.00
_cell.angle_gamma   90.00
#
_symmetry.space_group_name_H-M   'P 1'
#
loop_
_entity.id
_entity.type
_entity.pdbx_description
1 polymer ?
#
loop_
_entity_poly.entity_id
_entity_poly.type
_entity_poly.pdbx_seq_one_letter_code
_entity_poly.pdbx_strand_id
1 'polypeptide(L)'
;MERIKKRLVAIAAFCLMTTMVFAQGGHTVKGVVADEMGPVVGASVFEKGNVTNGTTTDFDGRFTLTVQNPNTTLVFSYIGLQTKEVALAGRTNISVNLEEDSELLEDVIVIGYGTVKKNDLTGSVAAVKADQLNKGVVTSPTDLLKGKSAGVVLTSGDGAPGSSATIRVRGGSSLKASNDPLIVIDGLPVSNDGISGTSSALSSINPSDIESFTVLKDASATAIYGSRASNGVIMITTKKGSKFDTGKPHVDVDFTSSISQNTKYVDVLNASELKALMEKTYGQASEAYGLLTDSDTDWQREIFQLAQTYEANASIRGSVGGKHNYMPYRVSLGYLNQGGTLKTSKMSRETLSANLTPTLMDEHLTISLNAKLMNMDTRFANTSAISQAVQYDPTKPVYDEHGLNGYSWWNYGRGTYDIANCNTMANQNPMALLNDKNDRSNAKRFIGNAQFDYKIHGFEDLRLNLNLGLDHTSSLGTVDVAPNTEQSFHNTKQSGSGYHTNYNQQHTDKTLEAYADYSHDFGKAFIDLMGGYSWQHFYTESFNEQYKADGTQPTASDYYLSTPLTNKTEYFLVSFFGRANFSYDNRYMITATLRRDGTSRFANNKWGLFPSVALGWNIKNEGFLRDSDALSALKLRLSYGQTGQQDLQAGDYPTLATYTMNTNQSYYVFGNQWFHPLRPDGYNADLKWETTTTWNVGLDYGFAGGRIYGSIDAYKRFTKDLLNYTPVAAGANLTNYLDANIGDLENEGVEFEINAIPVETRDWNWTVGFNVAYNKTTVTRLTTDDERPDYYGVTTGGISGGTGNTIQVHQTGQSPYSFFVYQQVYDTNGKPIEGMYVDRNGDGTINDGDKYCYQKAAPDFTYGFNTSLSFKNWTLAASAHANVGNYVYNNIASNGDLLTDLATNGFVNNRYRTAEEHNFTNFAQYFSDMYVQNASFLKLDNVTLSYRFGLKGRHSLSVFGTVQNIACLTTYKGIDPEIYSGIDNNMYPRPRTYMLGLKYNF
;
A
#
# COMPACT_ATOMS: atom_id res chain seq x y z
N MET A 1 -3.93 -14.37 -31.21
CA MET A 1 -2.90 -13.32 -31.35
C MET A 1 -2.85 -12.67 -32.73
N GLU A 2 -2.93 -13.39 -33.84
CA GLU A 2 -2.90 -12.78 -35.19
C GLU A 2 -4.10 -11.88 -35.55
N ARG A 3 -5.30 -12.18 -35.04
CA ARG A 3 -6.50 -11.34 -35.29
C ARG A 3 -6.48 -10.00 -34.56
N ILE A 4 -5.78 -9.88 -33.45
CA ILE A 4 -5.64 -8.64 -32.67
C ILE A 4 -4.59 -7.73 -33.31
N LYS A 5 -3.47 -8.27 -33.84
CA LYS A 5 -2.46 -7.51 -34.58
C LYS A 5 -3.04 -6.86 -35.84
N LYS A 6 -3.92 -7.54 -36.57
CA LYS A 6 -4.56 -6.97 -37.79
C LYS A 6 -5.57 -5.85 -37.47
N ARG A 7 -6.20 -5.87 -36.30
CA ARG A 7 -7.13 -4.79 -35.87
C ARG A 7 -6.40 -3.55 -35.34
N LEU A 8 -5.27 -3.71 -34.67
CA LEU A 8 -4.44 -2.59 -34.20
C LEU A 8 -3.77 -1.84 -35.35
N VAL A 9 -3.36 -2.53 -36.42
CA VAL A 9 -2.81 -1.89 -37.64
C VAL A 9 -3.91 -1.13 -38.41
N ALA A 10 -5.15 -1.59 -38.40
CA ALA A 10 -6.29 -0.89 -39.04
C ALA A 10 -6.67 0.41 -38.30
N ILE A 11 -6.56 0.44 -36.97
CA ILE A 11 -6.83 1.64 -36.16
C ILE A 11 -5.69 2.67 -36.34
N ALA A 12 -4.45 2.24 -36.42
CA ALA A 12 -3.32 3.13 -36.69
C ALA A 12 -3.37 3.76 -38.11
N ALA A 13 -3.89 3.03 -39.08
CA ALA A 13 -4.07 3.55 -40.46
C ALA A 13 -5.23 4.55 -40.59
N PHE A 14 -6.25 4.45 -39.74
CA PHE A 14 -7.38 5.39 -39.74
C PHE A 14 -7.03 6.75 -39.10
N CYS A 15 -6.07 6.81 -38.18
CA CYS A 15 -5.58 8.06 -37.57
C CYS A 15 -4.64 8.88 -38.50
N LEU A 16 -4.14 8.30 -39.57
CA LEU A 16 -3.18 8.94 -40.48
C LEU A 16 -3.81 9.65 -41.69
N MET A 17 -5.12 9.59 -41.88
CA MET A 17 -5.80 10.12 -43.08
C MET A 17 -6.54 11.45 -42.94
N THR A 18 -6.40 12.19 -41.84
CA THR A 18 -7.08 13.48 -41.67
C THR A 18 -6.16 14.69 -41.48
N THR A 19 -5.21 14.88 -42.37
CA THR A 19 -4.49 16.17 -42.43
C THR A 19 -4.31 16.63 -43.86
N MET A 20 -5.29 17.28 -44.40
CA MET A 20 -5.14 18.28 -45.47
C MET A 20 -6.37 19.16 -45.48
N VAL A 21 -6.30 20.39 -44.95
CA VAL A 21 -7.12 21.54 -45.37
C VAL A 21 -6.43 22.86 -45.08
N PHE A 22 -6.18 23.60 -46.18
CA PHE A 22 -6.13 25.04 -46.42
C PHE A 22 -5.27 26.01 -45.58
N ALA A 23 -4.29 26.58 -46.25
CA ALA A 23 -3.62 27.83 -45.91
C ALA A 23 -4.49 29.01 -46.35
N GLN A 24 -5.07 29.76 -45.42
CA GLN A 24 -5.46 31.16 -45.59
C GLN A 24 -4.38 32.03 -44.93
N GLY A 25 -3.92 33.08 -45.64
CA GLY A 25 -2.85 33.96 -45.14
C GLY A 25 -3.27 34.69 -43.88
N GLY A 26 -2.68 34.31 -42.76
CA GLY A 26 -2.82 34.95 -41.47
C GLY A 26 -1.60 35.82 -41.10
N HIS A 27 -1.80 36.80 -40.23
CA HIS A 27 -0.73 37.65 -39.67
C HIS A 27 0.07 36.88 -38.62
N THR A 28 1.34 36.57 -38.91
CA THR A 28 2.19 35.79 -38.00
C THR A 28 2.91 36.70 -37.00
N VAL A 29 2.68 36.46 -35.71
CA VAL A 29 3.30 37.18 -34.60
C VAL A 29 4.31 36.25 -33.91
N LYS A 30 5.50 36.79 -33.63
CA LYS A 30 6.55 36.14 -32.87
C LYS A 30 6.84 36.97 -31.62
N GLY A 31 7.42 36.35 -30.60
CA GLY A 31 7.79 37.12 -29.43
C GLY A 31 8.50 36.27 -28.39
N VAL A 32 8.79 36.94 -27.29
CA VAL A 32 9.39 36.31 -26.10
C VAL A 32 8.54 36.68 -24.89
N VAL A 33 8.25 35.69 -24.08
CA VAL A 33 7.63 35.84 -22.75
C VAL A 33 8.71 35.60 -21.72
N ALA A 34 8.91 36.55 -20.84
CA ALA A 34 9.85 36.45 -19.72
C ALA A 34 9.17 36.88 -18.43
N ASP A 35 9.76 36.55 -17.30
CA ASP A 35 9.49 37.07 -15.97
C ASP A 35 10.78 37.70 -15.40
N GLU A 36 10.81 38.02 -14.10
CA GLU A 36 12.00 38.57 -13.44
C GLU A 36 13.15 37.56 -13.37
N MET A 37 12.88 36.24 -13.46
CA MET A 37 13.89 35.19 -13.42
C MET A 37 14.40 34.80 -14.81
N GLY A 38 13.72 35.21 -15.89
CA GLY A 38 14.17 34.94 -17.27
C GLY A 38 13.06 34.48 -18.22
N PRO A 39 13.38 33.73 -19.30
CA PRO A 39 12.38 33.25 -20.24
C PRO A 39 11.38 32.27 -19.61
N VAL A 40 10.08 32.53 -19.72
CA VAL A 40 9.00 31.66 -19.23
C VAL A 40 8.73 30.56 -20.25
N VAL A 41 9.01 29.31 -19.85
CA VAL A 41 8.84 28.13 -20.70
C VAL A 41 7.43 27.58 -20.53
N GLY A 42 6.71 27.34 -21.63
CA GLY A 42 5.37 26.76 -21.57
C GLY A 42 4.26 27.75 -21.24
N ALA A 43 4.53 29.07 -21.25
CA ALA A 43 3.48 30.06 -21.12
C ALA A 43 2.49 29.96 -22.29
N SER A 44 1.21 29.94 -21.98
CA SER A 44 0.12 29.92 -22.95
C SER A 44 -0.05 31.31 -23.59
N VAL A 45 -0.03 31.39 -24.92
CA VAL A 45 -0.25 32.60 -25.70
C VAL A 45 -1.43 32.35 -26.64
N PHE A 46 -2.54 33.05 -26.47
CA PHE A 46 -3.72 32.85 -27.29
C PHE A 46 -4.44 34.16 -27.60
N GLU A 47 -5.22 34.13 -28.66
CA GLU A 47 -6.00 35.27 -29.10
C GLU A 47 -7.20 35.52 -28.19
N LYS A 48 -7.39 36.76 -27.70
CA LYS A 48 -8.51 37.12 -26.81
C LYS A 48 -9.83 36.85 -27.51
N GLY A 49 -10.66 36.03 -26.88
CA GLY A 49 -11.95 35.62 -27.45
C GLY A 49 -11.88 34.40 -28.38
N ASN A 50 -10.69 33.87 -28.67
CA ASN A 50 -10.48 32.67 -29.45
C ASN A 50 -9.36 31.79 -28.86
N VAL A 51 -9.63 31.12 -27.76
CA VAL A 51 -8.68 30.26 -27.04
C VAL A 51 -8.22 29.04 -27.85
N THR A 52 -8.90 28.73 -28.96
CA THR A 52 -8.49 27.64 -29.85
C THR A 52 -7.36 28.08 -30.79
N ASN A 53 -7.14 29.39 -30.97
CA ASN A 53 -6.00 29.92 -31.67
C ASN A 53 -4.93 30.36 -30.68
N GLY A 54 -4.11 29.43 -30.26
CA GLY A 54 -3.06 29.63 -29.26
C GLY A 54 -1.81 28.81 -29.53
N THR A 55 -0.75 29.14 -28.79
CA THR A 55 0.54 28.45 -28.77
C THR A 55 1.12 28.50 -27.36
N THR A 56 2.18 27.77 -27.12
CA THR A 56 2.97 27.86 -25.89
C THR A 56 4.39 28.32 -26.19
N THR A 57 5.04 28.94 -25.23
CA THR A 57 6.43 29.36 -25.35
C THR A 57 7.39 28.18 -25.30
N ASP A 58 8.49 28.26 -26.05
CA ASP A 58 9.60 27.31 -26.05
C ASP A 58 10.57 27.56 -24.86
N PHE A 59 11.70 26.84 -24.84
CA PHE A 59 12.72 26.93 -23.77
C PHE A 59 13.40 28.28 -23.66
N ASP A 60 13.38 29.09 -24.71
CA ASP A 60 13.88 30.46 -24.72
C ASP A 60 12.77 31.49 -24.46
N GLY A 61 11.57 31.01 -24.01
CA GLY A 61 10.39 31.84 -23.82
C GLY A 61 9.77 32.35 -25.12
N ARG A 62 10.18 31.84 -26.28
CA ARG A 62 9.73 32.32 -27.60
C ARG A 62 8.43 31.65 -28.01
N PHE A 63 7.57 32.42 -28.66
CA PHE A 63 6.35 31.90 -29.26
C PHE A 63 6.21 32.35 -30.71
N THR A 64 5.41 31.63 -31.47
CA THR A 64 4.97 32.03 -32.83
C THR A 64 3.49 31.66 -32.95
N LEU A 65 2.65 32.66 -33.24
CA LEU A 65 1.20 32.52 -33.37
C LEU A 65 0.73 33.23 -34.63
N THR A 66 -0.10 32.59 -35.43
CA THR A 66 -0.72 33.19 -36.60
C THR A 66 -2.16 33.59 -36.27
N VAL A 67 -2.48 34.88 -36.38
CA VAL A 67 -3.80 35.42 -36.10
C VAL A 67 -4.48 35.93 -37.40
N GLN A 68 -5.80 35.90 -37.41
CA GLN A 68 -6.59 36.36 -38.55
C GLN A 68 -6.68 37.89 -38.62
N ASN A 69 -6.74 38.56 -37.45
CA ASN A 69 -6.83 40.00 -37.31
C ASN A 69 -5.55 40.59 -36.75
N PRO A 70 -4.80 41.44 -37.50
CA PRO A 70 -3.57 42.04 -37.01
C PRO A 70 -3.75 43.03 -35.85
N ASN A 71 -4.98 43.39 -35.52
CA ASN A 71 -5.30 44.29 -34.40
C ASN A 71 -5.92 43.56 -33.20
N THR A 72 -5.90 42.23 -33.20
CA THR A 72 -6.40 41.43 -32.04
C THR A 72 -5.55 41.66 -30.80
N THR A 73 -6.08 41.27 -29.65
CA THR A 73 -5.36 41.22 -28.35
C THR A 73 -4.88 39.81 -28.08
N LEU A 74 -3.63 39.63 -27.77
CA LEU A 74 -3.09 38.36 -27.27
C LEU A 74 -3.15 38.33 -25.74
N VAL A 75 -3.50 37.17 -25.20
CA VAL A 75 -3.49 36.85 -23.79
C VAL A 75 -2.31 35.96 -23.50
N PHE A 76 -1.50 36.35 -22.53
CA PHE A 76 -0.33 35.62 -22.05
C PHE A 76 -0.65 35.12 -20.66
N SER A 77 -0.58 33.81 -20.44
CA SER A 77 -0.91 33.18 -19.14
C SER A 77 0.07 32.07 -18.83
N TYR A 78 0.56 32.07 -17.61
CA TYR A 78 1.40 31.00 -17.06
C TYR A 78 1.05 30.78 -15.59
N ILE A 79 1.18 29.54 -15.14
CA ILE A 79 0.91 29.20 -13.75
C ILE A 79 1.89 29.93 -12.81
N GLY A 80 1.37 30.74 -11.90
CA GLY A 80 2.16 31.53 -10.96
C GLY A 80 2.48 32.96 -11.42
N LEU A 81 2.06 33.35 -12.63
CA LEU A 81 2.28 34.68 -13.15
C LEU A 81 0.95 35.34 -13.52
N GLN A 82 0.85 36.67 -13.36
CA GLN A 82 -0.35 37.43 -13.72
C GLN A 82 -0.64 37.32 -15.21
N THR A 83 -1.86 36.97 -15.54
CA THR A 83 -2.31 36.96 -16.94
C THR A 83 -2.27 38.34 -17.53
N LYS A 84 -1.50 38.51 -18.62
CA LYS A 84 -1.31 39.81 -19.29
C LYS A 84 -1.94 39.85 -20.67
N GLU A 85 -2.69 40.91 -20.93
CA GLU A 85 -3.31 41.12 -22.23
C GLU A 85 -2.55 42.20 -23.01
N VAL A 86 -2.16 41.91 -24.25
CA VAL A 86 -1.40 42.84 -25.10
C VAL A 86 -2.06 42.99 -26.45
N ALA A 87 -2.54 44.19 -26.77
CA ALA A 87 -3.06 44.49 -28.09
C ALA A 87 -1.96 44.42 -29.14
N LEU A 88 -2.16 43.68 -30.21
CA LEU A 88 -1.20 43.56 -31.32
C LEU A 88 -0.94 44.85 -32.04
N ALA A 89 -1.96 45.60 -32.40
CA ALA A 89 -1.88 46.84 -33.13
C ALA A 89 -0.98 46.73 -34.37
N GLY A 90 -1.08 45.62 -35.12
CA GLY A 90 -0.29 45.35 -36.32
C GLY A 90 1.15 44.90 -36.11
N ARG A 91 1.62 44.73 -34.83
CA ARG A 91 2.97 44.31 -34.53
C ARG A 91 3.18 42.83 -34.85
N THR A 92 4.35 42.50 -35.40
CA THR A 92 4.76 41.10 -35.72
C THR A 92 5.74 40.55 -34.71
N ASN A 93 6.30 41.41 -33.83
CA ASN A 93 7.20 41.01 -32.74
C ASN A 93 6.75 41.66 -31.43
N ILE A 94 6.63 40.86 -30.37
CA ILE A 94 6.19 41.31 -29.04
C ILE A 94 7.07 40.67 -28.00
N SER A 95 7.57 41.49 -27.05
CA SER A 95 8.19 41.02 -25.82
C SER A 95 7.25 41.30 -24.66
N VAL A 96 6.94 40.31 -23.86
CA VAL A 96 6.01 40.41 -22.72
C VAL A 96 6.72 39.95 -21.46
N ASN A 97 6.74 40.82 -20.47
CA ASN A 97 7.19 40.47 -19.14
C ASN A 97 5.97 40.20 -18.30
N LEU A 98 5.85 38.96 -17.79
CA LEU A 98 4.85 38.58 -16.85
C LEU A 98 5.35 38.88 -15.44
N GLU A 99 4.52 39.46 -14.62
CA GLU A 99 4.81 39.72 -13.21
C GLU A 99 4.33 38.56 -12.36
N GLU A 100 5.02 38.25 -11.25
CA GLU A 100 4.54 37.25 -10.34
C GLU A 100 3.13 37.59 -9.88
N ASP A 101 2.26 36.60 -9.94
CA ASP A 101 0.95 36.75 -9.34
C ASP A 101 1.13 36.68 -7.83
N SER A 102 1.11 37.87 -7.19
CA SER A 102 1.19 38.01 -5.73
C SER A 102 -0.08 37.49 -5.01
N GLU A 103 -1.15 37.19 -5.73
CA GLU A 103 -2.14 36.23 -5.30
C GLU A 103 -1.52 34.84 -5.51
N LEU A 104 -0.73 34.38 -4.53
CA LEU A 104 -0.26 33.01 -4.39
C LEU A 104 -1.25 32.08 -5.09
N LEU A 105 -0.75 31.28 -6.04
CA LEU A 105 -1.47 30.09 -6.51
C LEU A 105 -1.93 29.34 -5.25
N GLU A 106 -3.17 29.58 -4.87
CA GLU A 106 -3.76 28.87 -3.76
C GLU A 106 -3.84 27.41 -4.17
N ASP A 107 -2.94 26.59 -3.60
CA ASP A 107 -2.96 25.15 -3.80
C ASP A 107 -4.35 24.61 -3.53
N VAL A 108 -5.05 24.19 -4.58
CA VAL A 108 -6.36 23.55 -4.47
C VAL A 108 -6.13 22.09 -4.14
N ILE A 109 -6.68 21.66 -3.02
CA ILE A 109 -6.57 20.27 -2.55
C ILE A 109 -7.93 19.59 -2.75
N VAL A 110 -7.88 18.40 -3.34
CA VAL A 110 -9.06 17.52 -3.44
C VAL A 110 -9.37 16.98 -2.04
N ILE A 111 -10.58 17.18 -1.58
CA ILE A 111 -11.12 16.62 -0.34
C ILE A 111 -12.38 15.81 -0.65
N GLY A 112 -12.94 15.14 0.35
CA GLY A 112 -14.20 14.41 0.18
C GLY A 112 -15.31 15.29 -0.39
N TYR A 113 -15.82 14.90 -1.56
CA TYR A 113 -16.90 15.60 -2.28
C TYR A 113 -16.59 17.07 -2.62
N GLY A 114 -15.38 17.34 -3.16
CA GLY A 114 -15.05 18.67 -3.67
C GLY A 114 -13.58 19.02 -3.64
N THR A 115 -13.30 20.27 -3.93
CA THR A 115 -11.94 20.85 -3.86
C THR A 115 -11.98 22.08 -2.98
N VAL A 116 -10.97 22.24 -2.12
CA VAL A 116 -10.86 23.37 -1.21
C VAL A 116 -9.46 23.99 -1.34
N LYS A 117 -9.35 25.28 -1.23
CA LYS A 117 -8.07 25.96 -1.15
C LYS A 117 -7.32 25.50 0.10
N LYS A 118 -6.01 25.26 0.00
CA LYS A 118 -5.18 24.83 1.14
C LYS A 118 -5.33 25.73 2.35
N ASN A 119 -5.47 27.03 2.11
CA ASN A 119 -5.66 28.04 3.15
C ASN A 119 -6.99 27.91 3.90
N ASP A 120 -8.01 27.32 3.29
CA ASP A 120 -9.35 27.17 3.89
C ASP A 120 -9.54 25.83 4.61
N LEU A 121 -8.56 24.91 4.50
CA LEU A 121 -8.62 23.63 5.19
C LEU A 121 -8.57 23.82 6.71
N THR A 122 -9.50 23.23 7.43
CA THR A 122 -9.55 23.23 8.91
C THR A 122 -9.01 21.95 9.52
N GLY A 123 -8.93 20.84 8.73
CA GLY A 123 -8.42 19.54 9.17
C GLY A 123 -6.94 19.31 8.87
N SER A 124 -6.38 18.23 9.45
CA SER A 124 -5.00 17.77 9.14
C SER A 124 -4.97 17.01 7.83
N VAL A 125 -4.44 17.62 6.79
CA VAL A 125 -4.37 17.11 5.43
C VAL A 125 -2.94 17.25 4.89
N ALA A 126 -2.37 16.17 4.37
CA ALA A 126 -1.09 16.20 3.66
C ALA A 126 -1.32 15.94 2.17
N ALA A 127 -0.87 16.86 1.31
CA ALA A 127 -0.91 16.70 -0.13
C ALA A 127 0.51 16.52 -0.68
N VAL A 128 0.75 15.46 -1.45
CA VAL A 128 2.03 15.14 -2.09
C VAL A 128 1.82 15.17 -3.60
N LYS A 129 2.43 16.14 -4.28
CA LYS A 129 2.31 16.32 -5.73
C LYS A 129 3.29 15.43 -6.50
N ALA A 130 3.06 15.29 -7.82
CA ALA A 130 3.84 14.41 -8.70
C ALA A 130 5.36 14.68 -8.70
N ASP A 131 5.80 15.92 -8.55
CA ASP A 131 7.20 16.32 -8.47
C ASP A 131 7.89 15.89 -7.16
N GLN A 132 7.11 15.77 -6.08
CA GLN A 132 7.54 15.36 -4.76
C GLN A 132 7.51 13.84 -4.55
N LEU A 133 6.85 13.10 -5.44
CA LEU A 133 6.75 11.63 -5.35
C LEU A 133 8.11 10.96 -5.49
N ASN A 134 8.26 9.79 -4.86
CA ASN A 134 9.47 8.99 -4.99
C ASN A 134 9.71 8.60 -6.45
N LYS A 135 10.96 8.67 -6.87
CA LYS A 135 11.40 8.30 -8.22
C LYS A 135 12.17 6.99 -8.10
N GLY A 136 11.83 5.98 -8.91
CA GLY A 136 12.48 4.65 -8.86
C GLY A 136 11.66 3.61 -9.58
N VAL A 137 11.96 2.34 -9.37
CA VAL A 137 11.06 1.24 -9.77
C VAL A 137 9.87 1.27 -8.83
N VAL A 138 8.76 1.77 -9.33
CA VAL A 138 7.51 1.92 -8.59
C VAL A 138 6.52 0.93 -9.17
N THR A 139 6.35 -0.20 -8.52
CA THR A 139 5.40 -1.24 -8.95
C THR A 139 4.03 -1.07 -8.32
N SER A 140 3.98 -0.40 -7.17
CA SER A 140 2.75 -0.05 -6.46
C SER A 140 2.68 1.46 -6.19
N PRO A 141 1.49 2.09 -6.27
CA PRO A 141 1.28 3.49 -5.89
C PRO A 141 1.79 3.84 -4.50
N THR A 142 1.79 2.89 -3.56
CA THR A 142 2.25 3.10 -2.18
C THR A 142 3.73 3.46 -2.08
N ASP A 143 4.57 2.92 -2.96
CA ASP A 143 6.01 3.20 -2.96
C ASP A 143 6.31 4.69 -3.22
N LEU A 144 5.39 5.38 -3.92
CA LEU A 144 5.50 6.81 -4.20
C LEU A 144 5.38 7.69 -2.94
N LEU A 145 4.65 7.22 -1.91
CA LEU A 145 4.37 7.97 -0.68
C LEU A 145 5.38 7.72 0.45
N LYS A 146 6.24 6.71 0.32
CA LYS A 146 7.12 6.28 1.42
C LYS A 146 8.00 7.41 1.93
N GLY A 147 7.91 7.72 3.23
CA GLY A 147 8.67 8.79 3.88
C GLY A 147 8.25 10.22 3.51
N LYS A 148 7.10 10.43 2.83
CA LYS A 148 6.67 11.75 2.32
C LYS A 148 5.72 12.50 3.26
N SER A 149 5.07 11.85 4.20
CA SER A 149 4.08 12.48 5.08
C SER A 149 4.28 12.00 6.51
N ALA A 150 4.36 12.93 7.45
CA ALA A 150 4.41 12.62 8.88
C ALA A 150 3.17 11.83 9.31
N GLY A 151 3.34 10.87 10.22
CA GLY A 151 2.23 10.04 10.74
C GLY A 151 1.67 9.02 9.76
N VAL A 152 2.24 8.90 8.55
CA VAL A 152 1.91 7.84 7.57
C VAL A 152 3.07 6.86 7.50
N VAL A 153 2.85 5.68 8.05
CA VAL A 153 3.84 4.59 8.05
C VAL A 153 3.51 3.64 6.91
N LEU A 154 4.45 3.49 6.00
CA LEU A 154 4.39 2.57 4.87
C LEU A 154 5.46 1.50 5.07
N THR A 155 5.04 0.32 5.50
CA THR A 155 5.91 -0.86 5.56
C THR A 155 5.80 -1.59 4.24
N SER A 156 6.87 -1.59 3.46
CA SER A 156 6.89 -2.32 2.18
C SER A 156 6.56 -3.79 2.41
N GLY A 157 5.84 -4.39 1.49
CA GLY A 157 5.66 -5.83 1.44
C GLY A 157 7.00 -6.56 1.35
N ASP A 158 6.96 -7.86 1.15
CA ASP A 158 8.15 -8.67 0.86
C ASP A 158 8.73 -8.33 -0.53
N GLY A 159 9.78 -9.04 -0.95
CA GLY A 159 10.45 -8.84 -2.23
C GLY A 159 9.74 -9.47 -3.45
N ALA A 160 8.57 -10.08 -3.28
CA ALA A 160 7.84 -10.73 -4.38
C ALA A 160 7.29 -9.69 -5.38
N PRO A 161 7.22 -10.03 -6.68
CA PRO A 161 6.60 -9.17 -7.67
C PRO A 161 5.16 -8.79 -7.29
N GLY A 162 4.84 -7.49 -7.33
CA GLY A 162 3.52 -6.97 -7.04
C GLY A 162 3.11 -7.02 -5.58
N SER A 163 4.00 -7.34 -4.62
CA SER A 163 3.66 -7.37 -3.20
C SER A 163 3.18 -6.01 -2.69
N SER A 164 2.26 -6.02 -1.72
CA SER A 164 1.65 -4.82 -1.19
C SER A 164 2.37 -4.28 0.04
N ALA A 165 2.42 -2.95 0.15
CA ALA A 165 2.80 -2.30 1.39
C ALA A 165 1.62 -2.25 2.37
N THR A 166 1.89 -2.42 3.65
CA THR A 166 0.95 -2.11 4.72
C THR A 166 0.98 -0.62 5.00
N ILE A 167 -0.18 0.01 5.03
CA ILE A 167 -0.32 1.46 5.27
C ILE A 167 -0.96 1.67 6.64
N ARG A 168 -0.38 2.55 7.45
CA ARG A 168 -0.95 2.97 8.72
C ARG A 168 -0.90 4.49 8.85
N VAL A 169 -2.03 5.08 9.22
CA VAL A 169 -2.14 6.51 9.48
C VAL A 169 -2.36 6.71 10.98
N ARG A 170 -1.39 7.34 11.65
CA ARG A 170 -1.42 7.59 13.09
C ARG A 170 -1.63 6.32 13.93
N GLY A 171 -0.96 5.22 13.54
CA GLY A 171 -1.11 3.90 14.14
C GLY A 171 -2.39 3.18 13.72
N GLY A 172 -2.82 2.18 14.49
CA GLY A 172 -4.08 1.46 14.30
C GLY A 172 -5.16 1.94 15.25
N SER A 173 -6.43 1.79 14.88
CA SER A 173 -7.58 2.11 15.74
C SER A 173 -8.25 0.88 16.32
N SER A 174 -7.87 -0.33 15.91
CA SER A 174 -8.48 -1.58 16.33
C SER A 174 -7.45 -2.68 16.61
N LEU A 175 -7.83 -3.66 17.42
CA LEU A 175 -7.03 -4.85 17.69
C LEU A 175 -7.35 -5.99 16.71
N LYS A 176 -8.61 -6.12 16.27
CA LYS A 176 -9.05 -7.18 15.35
C LYS A 176 -9.61 -6.67 14.04
N ALA A 177 -10.32 -5.53 14.03
CA ALA A 177 -10.85 -4.94 12.79
C ALA A 177 -9.73 -4.39 11.89
N SER A 178 -10.06 -4.10 10.61
CA SER A 178 -9.09 -3.55 9.66
C SER A 178 -8.51 -2.23 10.16
N ASN A 179 -7.19 -2.10 10.07
CA ASN A 179 -6.44 -0.87 10.36
C ASN A 179 -5.96 -0.15 9.10
N ASP A 180 -6.39 -0.60 7.91
CA ASP A 180 -6.02 0.02 6.64
C ASP A 180 -6.83 1.31 6.39
N PRO A 181 -6.21 2.36 5.83
CA PRO A 181 -6.93 3.56 5.44
C PRO A 181 -7.83 3.28 4.23
N LEU A 182 -8.92 4.05 4.10
CA LEU A 182 -9.74 4.03 2.91
C LEU A 182 -8.96 4.59 1.71
N ILE A 183 -8.96 3.88 0.59
CA ILE A 183 -8.42 4.37 -0.68
C ILE A 183 -9.55 4.95 -1.54
N VAL A 184 -9.35 6.16 -2.05
CA VAL A 184 -10.27 6.84 -2.97
C VAL A 184 -9.52 7.19 -4.24
N ILE A 185 -10.00 6.77 -5.40
CA ILE A 185 -9.38 7.03 -6.70
C ILE A 185 -10.31 7.87 -7.56
N ASP A 186 -9.89 9.06 -7.92
CA ASP A 186 -10.69 10.03 -8.71
C ASP A 186 -12.13 10.21 -8.18
N GLY A 187 -12.28 10.22 -6.84
CA GLY A 187 -13.57 10.37 -6.16
C GLY A 187 -14.36 9.08 -5.94
N LEU A 188 -13.85 7.92 -6.37
CA LEU A 188 -14.47 6.62 -6.11
C LEU A 188 -13.78 5.90 -4.94
N PRO A 189 -14.47 5.61 -3.82
CA PRO A 189 -13.96 4.73 -2.78
C PRO A 189 -13.83 3.29 -3.31
N VAL A 190 -12.61 2.72 -3.27
CA VAL A 190 -12.33 1.36 -3.76
C VAL A 190 -12.06 0.40 -2.62
N SER A 191 -12.19 -0.91 -2.87
CA SER A 191 -11.79 -1.93 -1.92
C SER A 191 -10.27 -2.09 -1.87
N ASN A 192 -9.75 -2.24 -0.64
CA ASN A 192 -8.37 -2.64 -0.38
C ASN A 192 -8.22 -4.17 -0.35
N ASP A 193 -9.34 -4.91 -0.36
CA ASP A 193 -9.33 -6.36 -0.27
C ASP A 193 -8.66 -6.94 -1.52
N GLY A 194 -7.63 -7.74 -1.29
CA GLY A 194 -7.03 -8.55 -2.34
C GLY A 194 -7.98 -9.67 -2.74
N ILE A 195 -7.91 -10.10 -4.00
CA ILE A 195 -8.56 -11.33 -4.44
C ILE A 195 -7.52 -12.42 -4.64
N SER A 196 -7.95 -13.68 -4.55
CA SER A 196 -7.09 -14.84 -4.84
C SER A 196 -6.40 -14.64 -6.19
N GLY A 197 -5.08 -14.86 -6.23
CA GLY A 197 -4.31 -14.67 -7.46
C GLY A 197 -3.80 -13.24 -7.73
N THR A 198 -4.00 -12.29 -6.81
CA THR A 198 -3.32 -10.99 -6.85
C THR A 198 -2.53 -10.74 -5.58
N SER A 199 -1.38 -10.06 -5.71
CA SER A 199 -0.57 -9.70 -4.54
C SER A 199 -1.10 -8.46 -3.81
N SER A 200 -1.81 -7.56 -4.50
CA SER A 200 -2.31 -6.29 -3.94
C SER A 200 -3.41 -5.67 -4.79
N ALA A 201 -4.44 -5.12 -4.16
CA ALA A 201 -5.48 -4.35 -4.82
C ALA A 201 -4.93 -3.06 -5.47
N LEU A 202 -3.98 -2.37 -4.82
CA LEU A 202 -3.37 -1.14 -5.33
C LEU A 202 -2.41 -1.39 -6.51
N SER A 203 -1.87 -2.60 -6.67
CA SER A 203 -1.04 -2.93 -7.83
C SER A 203 -1.79 -2.87 -9.17
N SER A 204 -3.12 -2.74 -9.14
CA SER A 204 -3.96 -2.55 -10.34
C SER A 204 -3.84 -1.16 -10.98
N ILE A 205 -3.28 -0.17 -10.29
CA ILE A 205 -3.16 1.20 -10.76
C ILE A 205 -1.75 1.41 -11.33
N ASN A 206 -1.66 2.02 -12.51
CA ASN A 206 -0.38 2.41 -13.07
C ASN A 206 0.17 3.64 -12.33
N PRO A 207 1.31 3.54 -11.63
CA PRO A 207 1.90 4.68 -10.91
C PRO A 207 2.20 5.89 -11.82
N SER A 208 2.48 5.68 -13.12
CA SER A 208 2.76 6.76 -14.08
C SER A 208 1.55 7.66 -14.34
N ASP A 209 0.33 7.18 -14.07
CA ASP A 209 -0.92 7.93 -14.22
C ASP A 209 -1.24 8.82 -13.02
N ILE A 210 -0.52 8.70 -11.91
CA ILE A 210 -0.82 9.43 -10.68
C ILE A 210 -0.31 10.88 -10.79
N GLU A 211 -1.16 11.82 -10.41
CA GLU A 211 -0.88 13.25 -10.32
C GLU A 211 -0.53 13.65 -8.88
N SER A 212 -1.34 13.20 -7.92
CA SER A 212 -1.13 13.55 -6.51
C SER A 212 -1.75 12.52 -5.57
N PHE A 213 -1.23 12.55 -4.34
CA PHE A 213 -1.86 11.92 -3.19
C PHE A 213 -2.30 12.97 -2.19
N THR A 214 -3.49 12.80 -1.65
CA THR A 214 -3.97 13.59 -0.51
C THR A 214 -4.30 12.64 0.63
N VAL A 215 -3.65 12.83 1.78
CA VAL A 215 -3.88 12.02 2.98
C VAL A 215 -4.68 12.82 3.99
N LEU A 216 -5.88 12.36 4.30
CA LEU A 216 -6.75 12.91 5.34
C LEU A 216 -6.47 12.14 6.63
N LYS A 217 -5.94 12.82 7.65
CA LYS A 217 -5.41 12.16 8.85
C LYS A 217 -6.31 12.30 10.09
N ASP A 218 -7.13 13.33 10.16
CA ASP A 218 -8.00 13.57 11.32
C ASP A 218 -9.49 13.31 11.04
N ALA A 219 -10.27 13.18 12.12
CA ALA A 219 -11.68 12.86 12.00
C ALA A 219 -12.49 13.99 11.32
N SER A 220 -12.09 15.26 11.38
CA SER A 220 -12.81 16.35 10.72
C SER A 220 -12.67 16.29 9.21
N ALA A 221 -11.48 15.89 8.70
CA ALA A 221 -11.25 15.70 7.28
C ALA A 221 -11.86 14.38 6.75
N THR A 222 -11.94 13.35 7.60
CA THR A 222 -12.38 11.99 7.21
C THR A 222 -13.86 11.71 7.46
N ALA A 223 -14.54 12.49 8.35
CA ALA A 223 -15.93 12.24 8.75
C ALA A 223 -16.91 12.17 7.57
N ILE A 224 -16.63 12.89 6.50
CA ILE A 224 -17.46 12.87 5.29
C ILE A 224 -17.49 11.50 4.60
N TYR A 225 -16.44 10.66 4.79
CA TYR A 225 -16.37 9.27 4.33
C TYR A 225 -16.89 8.26 5.38
N GLY A 226 -17.21 8.73 6.59
CA GLY A 226 -17.88 7.97 7.65
C GLY A 226 -17.12 6.76 8.14
N SER A 227 -17.84 5.65 8.23
CA SER A 227 -17.38 4.41 8.85
C SER A 227 -16.23 3.69 8.14
N ARG A 228 -15.90 4.03 6.91
CA ARG A 228 -14.75 3.46 6.18
C ARG A 228 -13.46 4.24 6.42
N ALA A 229 -13.52 5.37 7.12
CA ALA A 229 -12.42 6.33 7.24
C ALA A 229 -11.83 6.47 8.65
N SER A 230 -12.12 5.53 9.57
CA SER A 230 -11.59 5.53 10.94
C SER A 230 -10.06 5.52 11.00
N ASN A 231 -9.42 4.91 10.01
CA ASN A 231 -7.96 4.81 9.89
C ASN A 231 -7.35 5.81 8.90
N GLY A 232 -8.08 6.91 8.59
CA GLY A 232 -7.65 7.89 7.60
C GLY A 232 -8.13 7.56 6.18
N VAL A 233 -7.89 8.50 5.26
CA VAL A 233 -8.21 8.35 3.84
C VAL A 233 -7.01 8.72 2.99
N ILE A 234 -6.69 7.91 2.00
CA ILE A 234 -5.69 8.21 0.97
C ILE A 234 -6.43 8.42 -0.35
N MET A 235 -6.44 9.66 -0.80
CA MET A 235 -7.02 10.03 -2.08
C MET A 235 -5.94 10.04 -3.15
N ILE A 236 -6.17 9.31 -4.23
CA ILE A 236 -5.31 9.22 -5.40
C ILE A 236 -6.00 9.98 -6.53
N THR A 237 -5.37 11.06 -6.98
CA THR A 237 -5.82 11.81 -8.15
C THR A 237 -4.98 11.39 -9.34
N THR A 238 -5.61 11.03 -10.45
CA THR A 238 -4.90 10.68 -11.67
C THR A 238 -4.84 11.86 -12.64
N LYS A 239 -3.79 11.87 -13.47
CA LYS A 239 -3.56 12.90 -14.50
C LYS A 239 -4.74 12.99 -15.46
N LYS A 240 -5.17 14.21 -15.77
CA LYS A 240 -6.29 14.52 -16.66
C LYS A 240 -5.84 15.36 -17.84
N GLY A 241 -6.67 15.57 -18.82
CA GLY A 241 -6.52 16.62 -19.82
C GLY A 241 -6.88 17.98 -19.23
N SER A 242 -6.39 19.07 -19.82
CA SER A 242 -6.72 20.44 -19.43
C SER A 242 -7.51 21.15 -20.54
N LYS A 243 -8.45 22.04 -20.17
CA LYS A 243 -9.15 22.89 -21.13
C LYS A 243 -8.18 23.77 -21.97
N PHE A 244 -6.97 23.97 -21.47
CA PHE A 244 -5.93 24.75 -22.17
C PHE A 244 -5.08 23.89 -23.12
N ASP A 245 -5.22 22.54 -23.10
CA ASP A 245 -4.53 21.65 -24.04
C ASP A 245 -5.17 21.67 -25.43
N THR A 246 -5.46 22.87 -25.94
CA THR A 246 -6.08 23.10 -27.27
C THR A 246 -5.01 23.05 -28.36
N GLY A 247 -5.38 22.56 -29.54
CA GLY A 247 -4.49 22.46 -30.71
C GLY A 247 -3.95 21.05 -30.90
N LYS A 248 -2.62 20.86 -30.92
CA LYS A 248 -2.03 19.52 -31.09
C LYS A 248 -2.03 18.75 -29.77
N PRO A 249 -2.42 17.46 -29.76
CA PRO A 249 -2.35 16.63 -28.58
C PRO A 249 -0.93 16.54 -28.02
N HIS A 250 -0.80 16.40 -26.72
CA HIS A 250 0.46 16.06 -26.05
C HIS A 250 0.57 14.55 -25.94
N VAL A 251 1.73 14.00 -26.28
CA VAL A 251 2.02 12.58 -26.14
C VAL A 251 3.24 12.40 -25.25
N ASP A 252 3.10 11.55 -24.25
CA ASP A 252 4.18 11.18 -23.34
C ASP A 252 4.46 9.68 -23.51
N VAL A 253 5.74 9.32 -23.65
CA VAL A 253 6.21 7.93 -23.73
C VAL A 253 7.32 7.73 -22.74
N ASP A 254 7.15 6.77 -21.82
CA ASP A 254 8.13 6.40 -20.80
C ASP A 254 8.54 4.94 -20.99
N PHE A 255 9.83 4.66 -20.90
CA PHE A 255 10.38 3.30 -20.89
C PHE A 255 11.41 3.16 -19.79
N THR A 256 11.32 2.09 -19.00
CA THR A 256 12.29 1.75 -17.97
C THR A 256 12.72 0.29 -18.07
N SER A 257 13.98 0.04 -17.74
CA SER A 257 14.55 -1.30 -17.59
C SER A 257 15.35 -1.36 -16.31
N SER A 258 15.16 -2.41 -15.54
CA SER A 258 15.87 -2.58 -14.27
C SER A 258 16.33 -4.02 -14.02
N ILE A 259 17.38 -4.13 -13.20
CA ILE A 259 17.92 -5.38 -12.70
C ILE A 259 17.89 -5.34 -11.18
N SER A 260 17.35 -6.38 -10.56
CA SER A 260 17.22 -6.54 -9.12
C SER A 260 18.03 -7.71 -8.61
N GLN A 261 18.69 -7.55 -7.47
CA GLN A 261 19.55 -8.55 -6.84
C GLN A 261 19.40 -8.52 -5.32
N ASN A 262 19.32 -9.69 -4.68
CA ASN A 262 19.39 -9.80 -3.23
C ASN A 262 20.80 -9.48 -2.74
N THR A 263 20.90 -8.75 -1.64
CA THR A 263 22.19 -8.30 -1.08
C THR A 263 22.49 -8.87 0.30
N LYS A 264 21.50 -9.51 0.95
CA LYS A 264 21.64 -10.11 2.27
C LYS A 264 20.95 -11.47 2.31
N TYR A 265 21.58 -12.40 3.00
CA TYR A 265 21.12 -13.77 3.20
C TYR A 265 21.17 -14.10 4.69
N VAL A 266 20.45 -15.13 5.10
CA VAL A 266 20.50 -15.66 6.47
C VAL A 266 21.88 -16.33 6.69
N ASP A 267 22.52 -16.04 7.81
CA ASP A 267 23.83 -16.58 8.15
C ASP A 267 23.70 -18.00 8.74
N VAL A 268 23.86 -19.00 7.87
CA VAL A 268 23.79 -20.44 8.21
C VAL A 268 25.14 -21.11 8.03
N LEU A 269 25.29 -22.30 8.56
CA LEU A 269 26.50 -23.09 8.39
C LEU A 269 26.66 -23.55 6.93
N ASN A 270 27.90 -23.53 6.42
CA ASN A 270 28.24 -24.20 5.16
C ASN A 270 28.49 -25.69 5.38
N ALA A 271 28.72 -26.46 4.30
CA ALA A 271 28.88 -27.90 4.40
C ALA A 271 30.05 -28.32 5.29
N SER A 272 31.19 -27.61 5.26
CA SER A 272 32.36 -27.94 6.07
C SER A 272 32.16 -27.63 7.56
N GLU A 273 31.48 -26.50 7.87
CA GLU A 273 31.13 -26.11 9.23
C GLU A 273 30.09 -27.06 9.83
N LEU A 274 29.06 -27.46 9.04
CA LEU A 274 28.08 -28.44 9.47
C LEU A 274 28.72 -29.82 9.75
N LYS A 275 29.64 -30.30 8.87
CA LYS A 275 30.38 -31.55 9.09
C LYS A 275 31.19 -31.49 10.38
N ALA A 276 31.88 -30.37 10.64
CA ALA A 276 32.66 -30.20 11.86
C ALA A 276 31.77 -30.19 13.14
N LEU A 277 30.62 -29.52 13.06
CA LEU A 277 29.65 -29.50 14.17
C LEU A 277 29.04 -30.89 14.41
N MET A 278 28.67 -31.64 13.35
CA MET A 278 28.15 -32.99 13.42
C MET A 278 29.19 -33.96 14.00
N GLU A 279 30.46 -33.86 13.60
CA GLU A 279 31.55 -34.63 14.18
C GLU A 279 31.72 -34.35 15.66
N LYS A 280 31.70 -33.09 16.06
CA LYS A 280 31.81 -32.64 17.47
C LYS A 280 30.64 -33.16 18.31
N THR A 281 29.41 -33.13 17.76
CA THR A 281 28.19 -33.45 18.49
C THR A 281 27.92 -34.96 18.59
N TYR A 282 28.14 -35.69 17.50
CA TYR A 282 27.74 -37.10 17.38
C TYR A 282 28.96 -38.04 17.21
N GLY A 283 30.12 -37.54 16.74
CA GLY A 283 31.29 -38.36 16.36
C GLY A 283 31.17 -38.93 14.97
N GLN A 284 32.31 -39.11 14.29
CA GLN A 284 32.39 -39.60 12.87
C GLN A 284 31.79 -41.01 12.68
N ALA A 285 31.84 -41.88 13.72
CA ALA A 285 31.33 -43.25 13.64
C ALA A 285 29.79 -43.33 13.86
N SER A 286 29.12 -42.22 14.11
CA SER A 286 27.67 -42.20 14.34
C SER A 286 26.89 -42.38 13.07
N GLU A 287 25.66 -42.90 13.24
CA GLU A 287 24.70 -42.99 12.13
C GLU A 287 24.32 -41.60 11.60
N ALA A 288 24.19 -40.61 12.50
CA ALA A 288 23.91 -39.24 12.16
C ALA A 288 24.98 -38.64 11.23
N TYR A 289 26.27 -38.81 11.55
CA TYR A 289 27.37 -38.31 10.71
C TYR A 289 27.38 -39.00 9.35
N GLY A 290 27.04 -40.30 9.29
CA GLY A 290 26.96 -41.05 8.06
C GLY A 290 25.82 -40.64 7.11
N LEU A 291 24.91 -39.72 7.50
CA LEU A 291 23.89 -39.13 6.60
C LEU A 291 24.47 -38.02 5.70
N LEU A 292 25.62 -37.46 6.06
CA LEU A 292 26.29 -36.38 5.30
C LEU A 292 26.85 -36.90 4.00
N THR A 293 26.87 -36.06 2.99
CA THR A 293 27.46 -36.33 1.65
C THR A 293 28.61 -35.37 1.36
N ASP A 294 29.26 -35.47 0.20
CA ASP A 294 30.44 -34.67 -0.15
C ASP A 294 30.15 -33.41 -0.96
N SER A 295 28.88 -33.07 -1.11
CA SER A 295 28.48 -31.83 -1.78
C SER A 295 28.72 -30.61 -0.88
N ASP A 296 28.78 -29.42 -1.50
CA ASP A 296 28.82 -28.12 -0.85
C ASP A 296 27.87 -27.19 -1.58
N THR A 297 26.62 -27.16 -1.13
CA THR A 297 25.50 -26.45 -1.78
C THR A 297 25.09 -25.24 -0.97
N ASP A 298 25.25 -24.04 -1.51
CA ASP A 298 24.65 -22.82 -0.99
C ASP A 298 23.19 -22.71 -1.45
N TRP A 299 22.28 -23.32 -0.67
CA TRP A 299 20.87 -23.41 -1.00
C TRP A 299 20.20 -22.04 -1.20
N GLN A 300 20.62 -21.02 -0.46
CA GLN A 300 20.05 -19.68 -0.60
C GLN A 300 20.46 -19.06 -1.95
N ARG A 301 21.68 -19.27 -2.44
CA ARG A 301 22.09 -18.80 -3.77
C ARG A 301 21.46 -19.62 -4.87
N GLU A 302 21.19 -20.90 -4.64
CA GLU A 302 20.53 -21.76 -5.63
C GLU A 302 19.09 -21.35 -5.92
N ILE A 303 18.33 -20.92 -4.92
CA ILE A 303 16.92 -20.52 -5.11
C ILE A 303 16.74 -19.11 -5.68
N PHE A 304 17.75 -18.22 -5.51
CA PHE A 304 17.65 -16.85 -5.98
C PHE A 304 18.34 -16.62 -7.33
N GLN A 305 17.95 -15.54 -8.02
CA GLN A 305 18.46 -15.14 -9.34
C GLN A 305 18.50 -13.61 -9.49
N LEU A 306 19.22 -13.14 -10.52
CA LEU A 306 19.07 -11.77 -11.01
C LEU A 306 17.69 -11.62 -11.68
N ALA A 307 16.90 -10.67 -11.22
CA ALA A 307 15.58 -10.41 -11.75
C ALA A 307 15.59 -9.19 -12.69
N GLN A 308 14.92 -9.31 -13.83
CA GLN A 308 14.77 -8.24 -14.81
C GLN A 308 13.33 -7.70 -14.78
N THR A 309 13.19 -6.37 -14.90
CA THR A 309 11.90 -5.72 -15.02
C THR A 309 11.94 -4.73 -16.19
N TYR A 310 10.89 -4.74 -17.00
CA TYR A 310 10.66 -3.80 -18.10
C TYR A 310 9.29 -3.15 -17.93
N GLU A 311 9.25 -1.84 -18.08
CA GLU A 311 8.01 -1.07 -18.04
C GLU A 311 7.98 -0.10 -19.22
N ALA A 312 6.83 -0.01 -19.89
CA ALA A 312 6.57 0.93 -20.96
C ALA A 312 5.20 1.58 -20.76
N ASN A 313 5.16 2.89 -20.80
CA ASN A 313 3.94 3.68 -20.66
C ASN A 313 3.83 4.66 -21.83
N ALA A 314 2.63 4.83 -22.36
CA ALA A 314 2.32 5.82 -23.38
C ALA A 314 1.01 6.52 -23.02
N SER A 315 0.96 7.84 -23.13
CA SER A 315 -0.27 8.58 -22.91
C SER A 315 -0.44 9.70 -23.94
N ILE A 316 -1.71 9.98 -24.23
CA ILE A 316 -2.12 11.12 -25.06
C ILE A 316 -3.13 11.94 -24.29
N ARG A 317 -2.95 13.27 -24.29
CA ARG A 317 -3.89 14.21 -23.69
C ARG A 317 -4.13 15.38 -24.62
N GLY A 318 -5.31 15.98 -24.47
CA GLY A 318 -5.73 17.13 -25.25
C GLY A 318 -7.08 17.67 -24.81
N SER A 319 -7.58 18.64 -25.53
CA SER A 319 -8.95 19.15 -25.39
C SER A 319 -9.56 19.40 -26.75
N VAL A 320 -10.81 19.04 -26.90
CA VAL A 320 -11.61 19.31 -28.10
C VAL A 320 -12.81 20.17 -27.74
N GLY A 321 -13.26 21.07 -28.65
CA GLY A 321 -14.42 21.94 -28.46
C GLY A 321 -14.09 23.42 -28.51
N GLY A 322 -14.99 24.25 -27.98
CA GLY A 322 -14.92 25.70 -27.96
C GLY A 322 -14.76 26.30 -26.58
N LYS A 323 -15.06 27.60 -26.45
CA LYS A 323 -14.85 28.35 -25.21
C LYS A 323 -15.72 27.86 -24.03
N HIS A 324 -16.98 27.55 -24.29
CA HIS A 324 -18.00 27.26 -23.28
C HIS A 324 -18.42 25.79 -23.25
N ASN A 325 -18.16 25.06 -24.36
CA ASN A 325 -18.42 23.63 -24.47
C ASN A 325 -17.12 22.97 -24.93
N TYR A 326 -16.45 22.23 -24.05
CA TYR A 326 -15.16 21.61 -24.33
C TYR A 326 -15.06 20.25 -23.61
N MET A 327 -14.16 19.44 -24.09
CA MET A 327 -13.91 18.11 -23.51
C MET A 327 -12.39 17.87 -23.43
N PRO A 328 -11.78 18.13 -22.27
CA PRO A 328 -10.45 17.61 -21.96
C PRO A 328 -10.47 16.09 -21.93
N TYR A 329 -9.42 15.49 -22.46
CA TYR A 329 -9.27 14.04 -22.46
C TYR A 329 -7.83 13.62 -22.18
N ARG A 330 -7.68 12.47 -21.55
CA ARG A 330 -6.42 11.75 -21.44
C ARG A 330 -6.68 10.26 -21.57
N VAL A 331 -5.86 9.57 -22.38
CA VAL A 331 -5.83 8.12 -22.49
C VAL A 331 -4.41 7.65 -22.31
N SER A 332 -4.21 6.62 -21.49
CA SER A 332 -2.89 6.04 -21.25
C SER A 332 -2.93 4.51 -21.35
N LEU A 333 -1.81 3.96 -21.81
CA LEU A 333 -1.54 2.54 -21.90
C LEU A 333 -0.25 2.26 -21.13
N GLY A 334 -0.24 1.21 -20.32
CA GLY A 334 0.93 0.77 -19.59
C GLY A 334 1.14 -0.73 -19.72
N TYR A 335 2.39 -1.14 -19.80
CA TYR A 335 2.84 -2.52 -19.76
C TYR A 335 3.99 -2.68 -18.78
N LEU A 336 3.87 -3.59 -17.84
CA LEU A 336 4.91 -3.98 -16.89
C LEU A 336 5.17 -5.47 -17.02
N ASN A 337 6.45 -5.88 -17.05
CA ASN A 337 6.87 -7.27 -16.92
C ASN A 337 7.97 -7.34 -15.86
N GLN A 338 7.66 -7.93 -14.72
CA GLN A 338 8.52 -7.99 -13.55
C GLN A 338 8.88 -9.43 -13.22
N GLY A 339 10.18 -9.76 -13.28
CA GLY A 339 10.72 -10.99 -12.71
C GLY A 339 10.95 -10.84 -11.22
N GLY A 340 10.81 -11.93 -10.47
CA GLY A 340 11.18 -12.00 -9.05
C GLY A 340 12.61 -12.51 -8.87
N THR A 341 13.25 -12.11 -7.75
CA THR A 341 14.57 -12.63 -7.38
C THR A 341 14.51 -14.08 -6.90
N LEU A 342 13.39 -14.55 -6.36
CA LEU A 342 13.14 -15.99 -6.18
C LEU A 342 12.80 -16.61 -7.53
N LYS A 343 13.49 -17.68 -7.90
CA LYS A 343 13.26 -18.41 -9.17
C LYS A 343 11.77 -18.75 -9.31
N THR A 344 11.27 -18.81 -10.53
CA THR A 344 9.88 -19.08 -10.92
C THR A 344 8.87 -17.95 -10.66
N SER A 345 9.18 -16.96 -9.82
CA SER A 345 8.30 -15.82 -9.56
C SER A 345 8.30 -14.83 -10.73
N LYS A 346 7.13 -14.46 -11.22
CA LYS A 346 6.97 -13.50 -12.33
C LYS A 346 5.60 -12.88 -12.34
N MET A 347 5.52 -11.59 -12.74
CA MET A 347 4.27 -10.86 -12.94
C MET A 347 4.34 -10.06 -14.25
N SER A 348 3.24 -10.03 -15.01
CA SER A 348 3.03 -9.05 -16.08
C SER A 348 1.71 -8.33 -15.86
N ARG A 349 1.68 -7.04 -16.16
CA ARG A 349 0.50 -6.19 -15.99
C ARG A 349 0.32 -5.28 -17.19
N GLU A 350 -0.89 -5.29 -17.72
CA GLU A 350 -1.36 -4.40 -18.77
C GLU A 350 -2.40 -3.45 -18.18
N THR A 351 -2.29 -2.15 -18.45
CA THR A 351 -3.23 -1.15 -17.97
C THR A 351 -3.70 -0.24 -19.09
N LEU A 352 -4.98 0.10 -19.06
CA LEU A 352 -5.59 1.14 -19.90
C LEU A 352 -6.34 2.09 -18.97
N SER A 353 -6.04 3.39 -19.04
CA SER A 353 -6.78 4.43 -18.32
C SER A 353 -7.32 5.46 -19.30
N ALA A 354 -8.56 5.88 -19.11
CA ALA A 354 -9.22 6.92 -19.89
C ALA A 354 -9.95 7.89 -18.96
N ASN A 355 -9.64 9.18 -19.10
CA ASN A 355 -10.28 10.26 -18.37
C ASN A 355 -10.85 11.24 -19.40
N LEU A 356 -12.18 11.46 -19.37
CA LEU A 356 -12.90 12.39 -20.22
C LEU A 356 -13.69 13.34 -19.31
N THR A 357 -13.59 14.64 -19.55
CA THR A 357 -14.30 15.62 -18.72
C THR A 357 -15.06 16.63 -19.60
N PRO A 358 -16.12 16.18 -20.33
CA PRO A 358 -16.94 17.11 -21.10
C PRO A 358 -17.62 18.13 -20.18
N THR A 359 -17.47 19.40 -20.54
CA THR A 359 -18.15 20.55 -19.94
C THR A 359 -19.08 21.14 -20.99
N LEU A 360 -20.35 21.19 -20.67
CA LEU A 360 -21.46 21.46 -21.58
C LEU A 360 -22.38 22.53 -21.02
N MET A 361 -23.35 23.01 -21.81
CA MET A 361 -24.39 23.97 -21.41
C MET A 361 -23.79 25.25 -20.82
N ASP A 362 -22.85 25.84 -21.54
CA ASP A 362 -22.14 27.05 -21.10
C ASP A 362 -21.51 26.93 -19.71
N GLU A 363 -20.81 25.78 -19.48
CA GLU A 363 -20.12 25.41 -18.23
C GLU A 363 -21.07 25.10 -17.05
N HIS A 364 -22.36 24.87 -17.30
CA HIS A 364 -23.29 24.48 -16.23
C HIS A 364 -23.25 22.99 -15.94
N LEU A 365 -22.98 22.14 -16.92
CA LEU A 365 -22.88 20.69 -16.72
C LEU A 365 -21.45 20.21 -16.97
N THR A 366 -20.80 19.70 -15.95
CA THR A 366 -19.52 18.98 -16.06
C THR A 366 -19.74 17.49 -15.79
N ILE A 367 -19.30 16.64 -16.72
CA ILE A 367 -19.36 15.19 -16.58
C ILE A 367 -17.94 14.67 -16.49
N SER A 368 -17.57 14.02 -15.40
CA SER A 368 -16.27 13.38 -15.25
C SER A 368 -16.41 11.87 -15.43
N LEU A 369 -15.86 11.35 -16.53
CA LEU A 369 -15.85 9.92 -16.84
C LEU A 369 -14.45 9.38 -16.64
N ASN A 370 -14.28 8.49 -15.68
CA ASN A 370 -13.01 7.83 -15.41
C ASN A 370 -13.18 6.33 -15.60
N ALA A 371 -12.30 5.70 -16.36
CA ALA A 371 -12.29 4.26 -16.57
C ALA A 371 -10.84 3.74 -16.53
N LYS A 372 -10.60 2.73 -15.74
CA LYS A 372 -9.31 2.05 -15.60
C LYS A 372 -9.52 0.55 -15.75
N LEU A 373 -8.77 -0.04 -16.65
CA LEU A 373 -8.77 -1.48 -16.91
C LEU A 373 -7.39 -2.02 -16.61
N MET A 374 -7.33 -3.16 -15.96
CA MET A 374 -6.11 -3.89 -15.68
C MET A 374 -6.30 -5.37 -16.05
N ASN A 375 -5.28 -5.95 -16.68
CA ASN A 375 -5.09 -7.38 -16.84
C ASN A 375 -3.72 -7.74 -16.27
N MET A 376 -3.66 -8.73 -15.38
CA MET A 376 -2.45 -9.12 -14.69
C MET A 376 -2.30 -10.64 -14.71
N ASP A 377 -1.16 -11.12 -15.24
CA ASP A 377 -0.78 -12.51 -15.18
C ASP A 377 0.36 -12.67 -14.16
N THR A 378 0.16 -13.56 -13.20
CA THR A 378 1.13 -13.82 -12.13
C THR A 378 1.47 -15.30 -12.07
N ARG A 379 2.76 -15.61 -11.93
CA ARG A 379 3.27 -16.92 -11.48
C ARG A 379 3.85 -16.74 -10.09
N PHE A 380 3.25 -17.40 -9.11
CA PHE A 380 3.70 -17.38 -7.72
C PHE A 380 4.75 -18.46 -7.50
N ALA A 381 5.91 -18.07 -6.99
CA ALA A 381 6.88 -19.03 -6.51
C ALA A 381 6.42 -19.64 -5.18
N ASN A 382 6.80 -20.86 -4.91
CA ASN A 382 6.61 -21.47 -3.59
C ASN A 382 7.57 -20.82 -2.58
N THR A 383 7.08 -19.88 -1.78
CA THR A 383 7.90 -19.13 -0.80
C THR A 383 8.44 -20.01 0.33
N SER A 384 7.87 -21.21 0.58
CA SER A 384 8.44 -22.18 1.52
C SER A 384 9.86 -22.59 1.16
N ALA A 385 10.27 -22.48 -0.11
CA ALA A 385 11.63 -22.70 -0.54
C ALA A 385 12.67 -21.82 0.19
N ILE A 386 12.27 -20.61 0.64
CA ILE A 386 13.13 -19.67 1.34
C ILE A 386 13.49 -20.21 2.74
N SER A 387 12.50 -20.68 3.51
CA SER A 387 12.73 -21.27 4.83
C SER A 387 13.43 -22.62 4.71
N GLN A 388 13.08 -23.41 3.70
CA GLN A 388 13.74 -24.68 3.45
C GLN A 388 15.22 -24.50 3.06
N ALA A 389 15.57 -23.46 2.29
CA ALA A 389 16.96 -23.16 1.94
C ALA A 389 17.85 -22.77 3.14
N VAL A 390 17.25 -22.31 4.23
CA VAL A 390 17.95 -22.02 5.49
C VAL A 390 18.20 -23.29 6.30
N GLN A 391 17.30 -24.28 6.20
CA GLN A 391 17.28 -25.45 7.05
C GLN A 391 17.79 -26.73 6.33
N TYR A 392 17.80 -26.76 5.01
CA TYR A 392 18.19 -27.95 4.25
C TYR A 392 19.70 -28.21 4.36
N ASP A 393 20.08 -29.48 4.37
CA ASP A 393 21.46 -29.96 4.49
C ASP A 393 22.36 -29.43 3.34
N PRO A 394 23.39 -28.61 3.62
CA PRO A 394 24.31 -28.10 2.60
C PRO A 394 25.26 -29.18 2.03
N THR A 395 25.32 -30.36 2.66
CA THR A 395 26.11 -31.48 2.10
C THR A 395 25.38 -32.26 1.02
N LYS A 396 24.07 -31.98 0.80
CA LYS A 396 23.27 -32.58 -0.27
C LYS A 396 23.45 -31.84 -1.60
N PRO A 397 23.56 -32.56 -2.75
CA PRO A 397 23.51 -31.91 -4.06
C PRO A 397 22.09 -31.42 -4.40
N VAL A 398 21.95 -30.46 -5.32
CA VAL A 398 20.62 -30.03 -5.80
C VAL A 398 19.91 -31.18 -6.55
N TYR A 399 20.61 -31.84 -7.42
CA TYR A 399 20.10 -32.91 -8.28
C TYR A 399 20.68 -34.25 -7.90
N ASP A 400 19.87 -35.29 -8.01
CA ASP A 400 20.28 -36.70 -7.80
C ASP A 400 19.57 -37.56 -8.86
N GLU A 401 20.31 -38.39 -9.56
CA GLU A 401 19.74 -39.29 -10.59
C GLU A 401 18.74 -40.32 -10.03
N HIS A 402 18.85 -40.62 -8.74
CA HIS A 402 17.92 -41.45 -7.98
C HIS A 402 16.91 -40.66 -7.14
N GLY A 403 16.85 -39.32 -7.39
CA GLY A 403 16.02 -38.41 -6.64
C GLY A 403 14.58 -38.39 -7.12
N LEU A 404 13.69 -37.85 -6.29
CA LEU A 404 12.29 -37.59 -6.66
C LEU A 404 12.27 -36.48 -7.72
N ASN A 405 11.74 -36.80 -8.88
CA ASN A 405 11.74 -35.91 -10.06
C ASN A 405 13.13 -35.32 -10.40
N GLY A 406 14.20 -36.09 -10.09
CA GLY A 406 15.60 -35.69 -10.35
C GLY A 406 16.21 -34.77 -9.29
N TYR A 407 15.52 -34.50 -8.17
CA TYR A 407 16.04 -33.71 -7.05
C TYR A 407 16.49 -34.59 -5.90
N SER A 408 17.56 -34.21 -5.19
CA SER A 408 17.95 -34.89 -3.95
C SER A 408 16.85 -34.77 -2.89
N TRP A 409 16.66 -35.84 -2.13
CA TRP A 409 15.59 -35.95 -1.15
C TRP A 409 16.02 -36.74 0.09
N TRP A 410 15.15 -36.78 1.07
CA TRP A 410 15.35 -37.58 2.27
C TRP A 410 14.46 -38.85 2.25
N ASN A 411 15.05 -40.02 2.52
CA ASN A 411 14.35 -41.31 2.64
C ASN A 411 14.76 -42.05 3.91
N TYR A 412 13.87 -42.90 4.41
CA TYR A 412 14.09 -43.67 5.65
C TYR A 412 15.11 -44.84 5.47
N GLY A 413 15.49 -45.21 4.29
CA GLY A 413 16.40 -46.35 4.03
C GLY A 413 17.63 -45.90 3.27
N ARG A 414 18.84 -46.11 3.81
CA ARG A 414 20.09 -45.86 3.08
C ARG A 414 20.18 -46.80 1.87
N GLY A 415 20.36 -46.24 0.68
CA GLY A 415 20.56 -46.99 -0.55
C GLY A 415 19.31 -47.67 -1.11
N THR A 416 18.15 -47.43 -0.53
CA THR A 416 16.85 -47.81 -1.12
C THR A 416 16.19 -46.59 -1.68
N TYR A 417 16.08 -46.54 -2.99
CA TYR A 417 15.44 -45.43 -3.69
C TYR A 417 13.95 -45.69 -3.94
N ASP A 418 13.31 -46.41 -3.03
CA ASP A 418 11.87 -46.67 -3.08
C ASP A 418 11.13 -45.44 -2.63
N ILE A 419 10.28 -44.93 -3.48
CA ILE A 419 9.39 -43.78 -3.27
C ILE A 419 8.49 -43.94 -2.04
N ALA A 420 8.13 -45.20 -1.66
CA ALA A 420 7.39 -45.50 -0.46
C ALA A 420 8.15 -45.15 0.85
N ASN A 421 9.48 -44.96 0.75
CA ASN A 421 10.34 -44.60 1.86
C ASN A 421 10.60 -43.08 1.96
N CYS A 422 9.84 -42.23 1.26
CA CYS A 422 9.97 -40.78 1.39
C CYS A 422 9.82 -40.34 2.85
N ASN A 423 10.82 -39.62 3.36
CA ASN A 423 10.76 -39.08 4.71
C ASN A 423 9.92 -37.80 4.75
N THR A 424 8.62 -37.93 4.99
CA THR A 424 7.68 -36.81 5.02
C THR A 424 7.86 -35.86 6.22
N MET A 425 8.77 -36.18 7.15
CA MET A 425 9.13 -35.31 8.26
C MET A 425 10.34 -34.43 7.98
N ALA A 426 11.12 -34.78 6.93
CA ALA A 426 12.33 -34.06 6.56
C ALA A 426 12.03 -32.74 5.87
N ASN A 427 13.01 -31.84 5.89
CA ASN A 427 12.97 -30.64 5.05
C ASN A 427 12.96 -31.04 3.58
N GLN A 428 12.22 -30.28 2.78
CA GLN A 428 12.09 -30.54 1.33
C GLN A 428 13.17 -29.81 0.55
N ASN A 429 13.61 -30.40 -0.56
CA ASN A 429 14.57 -29.78 -1.46
C ASN A 429 14.04 -28.41 -1.95
N PRO A 430 14.73 -27.28 -1.67
CA PRO A 430 14.25 -25.95 -2.00
C PRO A 430 14.03 -25.73 -3.52
N MET A 431 14.86 -26.34 -4.37
CA MET A 431 14.72 -26.22 -5.83
C MET A 431 13.56 -27.07 -6.36
N ALA A 432 13.31 -28.24 -5.77
CA ALA A 432 12.13 -29.05 -6.09
C ALA A 432 10.85 -28.29 -5.76
N LEU A 433 10.77 -27.65 -4.58
CA LEU A 433 9.61 -26.82 -4.18
C LEU A 433 9.28 -25.73 -5.20
N LEU A 434 10.28 -25.11 -5.81
CA LEU A 434 10.10 -24.05 -6.80
C LEU A 434 9.63 -24.58 -8.17
N ASN A 435 10.12 -25.75 -8.57
CA ASN A 435 9.90 -26.25 -9.91
C ASN A 435 8.75 -27.24 -10.03
N ASP A 436 8.47 -28.01 -8.97
CA ASP A 436 7.41 -29.02 -8.95
C ASP A 436 6.01 -28.44 -8.69
N LYS A 437 5.95 -27.20 -8.21
CA LYS A 437 4.70 -26.44 -8.07
C LYS A 437 4.60 -25.37 -9.15
N ASN A 438 3.47 -25.34 -9.84
CA ASN A 438 3.14 -24.31 -10.81
C ASN A 438 1.83 -23.61 -10.41
N ASP A 439 1.97 -22.42 -9.78
CA ASP A 439 0.87 -21.61 -9.29
C ASP A 439 0.75 -20.37 -10.18
N ARG A 440 -0.35 -20.27 -10.90
CA ARG A 440 -0.60 -19.18 -11.86
C ARG A 440 -1.98 -18.61 -11.71
N SER A 441 -2.07 -17.29 -11.92
CA SER A 441 -3.35 -16.60 -11.99
C SER A 441 -3.40 -15.56 -13.09
N ASN A 442 -4.60 -15.33 -13.62
CA ASN A 442 -4.96 -14.16 -14.41
C ASN A 442 -6.01 -13.37 -13.64
N ALA A 443 -5.72 -12.11 -13.33
CA ALA A 443 -6.64 -11.21 -12.67
C ALA A 443 -6.97 -10.02 -13.59
N LYS A 444 -8.26 -9.65 -13.63
CA LYS A 444 -8.77 -8.51 -14.39
C LYS A 444 -9.53 -7.59 -13.45
N ARG A 445 -9.30 -6.28 -13.58
CA ARG A 445 -10.01 -5.27 -12.79
C ARG A 445 -10.50 -4.14 -13.67
N PHE A 446 -11.70 -3.71 -13.40
CA PHE A 446 -12.29 -2.49 -13.92
C PHE A 446 -12.62 -1.56 -12.75
N ILE A 447 -12.07 -0.35 -12.76
CA ILE A 447 -12.43 0.72 -11.84
C ILE A 447 -12.95 1.87 -12.69
N GLY A 448 -14.16 2.31 -12.44
CA GLY A 448 -14.72 3.42 -13.20
C GLY A 448 -15.83 4.15 -12.48
N ASN A 449 -15.94 5.43 -12.76
CA ASN A 449 -17.05 6.25 -12.31
C ASN A 449 -17.50 7.27 -13.35
N ALA A 450 -18.76 7.65 -13.23
CA ALA A 450 -19.37 8.75 -13.95
C ALA A 450 -19.93 9.74 -12.94
N GLN A 451 -19.32 10.92 -12.86
CA GLN A 451 -19.76 11.99 -11.98
C GLN A 451 -20.36 13.11 -12.81
N PHE A 452 -21.57 13.52 -12.46
CA PHE A 452 -22.33 14.61 -13.04
C PHE A 452 -22.37 15.76 -12.03
N ASP A 453 -21.87 16.92 -12.40
CA ASP A 453 -21.94 18.16 -11.62
C ASP A 453 -22.72 19.20 -12.42
N TYR A 454 -23.88 19.59 -11.91
CA TYR A 454 -24.81 20.51 -12.57
C TYR A 454 -25.05 21.74 -11.73
N LYS A 455 -24.60 22.90 -12.24
CA LYS A 455 -24.94 24.22 -11.69
C LYS A 455 -26.34 24.63 -12.19
N ILE A 456 -27.24 24.96 -11.30
CA ILE A 456 -28.61 25.32 -11.67
C ILE A 456 -28.62 26.65 -12.42
N HIS A 457 -29.15 26.68 -13.63
CA HIS A 457 -29.28 27.90 -14.44
C HIS A 457 -30.07 28.99 -13.70
N GLY A 458 -29.47 30.18 -13.57
CA GLY A 458 -30.06 31.31 -12.85
C GLY A 458 -29.99 31.23 -11.34
N PHE A 459 -29.39 30.15 -10.81
CA PHE A 459 -29.08 30.00 -9.39
C PHE A 459 -27.80 29.16 -9.24
N GLU A 460 -26.69 29.68 -9.81
CA GLU A 460 -25.42 28.98 -9.97
C GLU A 460 -24.72 28.67 -8.64
N ASP A 461 -25.14 29.29 -7.55
CA ASP A 461 -24.70 28.97 -6.19
C ASP A 461 -25.10 27.58 -5.73
N LEU A 462 -26.15 27.00 -6.35
CA LEU A 462 -26.60 25.64 -6.04
C LEU A 462 -26.15 24.66 -7.13
N ARG A 463 -25.45 23.62 -6.70
CA ARG A 463 -25.01 22.50 -7.55
C ARG A 463 -25.65 21.19 -7.11
N LEU A 464 -25.98 20.37 -8.10
CA LEU A 464 -26.43 19.00 -7.89
C LEU A 464 -25.35 18.06 -8.42
N ASN A 465 -24.95 17.12 -7.58
CA ASN A 465 -23.92 16.16 -7.95
C ASN A 465 -24.46 14.73 -7.84
N LEU A 466 -24.15 13.92 -8.86
CA LEU A 466 -24.44 12.49 -8.90
C LEU A 466 -23.17 11.74 -9.30
N ASN A 467 -22.71 10.82 -8.48
CA ASN A 467 -21.56 9.96 -8.75
C ASN A 467 -22.02 8.48 -8.78
N LEU A 468 -21.77 7.81 -9.91
CA LEU A 468 -22.05 6.39 -10.11
C LEU A 468 -20.72 5.68 -10.29
N GLY A 469 -20.40 4.74 -9.41
CA GLY A 469 -19.14 4.03 -9.38
C GLY A 469 -19.26 2.52 -9.48
N LEU A 470 -18.29 1.91 -10.11
CA LEU A 470 -18.13 0.46 -10.21
C LEU A 470 -16.64 0.08 -10.05
N ASP A 471 -16.37 -0.82 -9.11
CA ASP A 471 -15.09 -1.53 -8.97
C ASP A 471 -15.38 -3.02 -9.09
N HIS A 472 -14.92 -3.63 -10.18
CA HIS A 472 -15.13 -5.05 -10.44
C HIS A 472 -13.80 -5.72 -10.69
N THR A 473 -13.50 -6.74 -9.87
CA THR A 473 -12.30 -7.55 -10.00
C THR A 473 -12.67 -9.02 -10.15
N SER A 474 -12.03 -9.70 -11.07
CA SER A 474 -12.18 -11.16 -11.24
C SER A 474 -10.80 -11.80 -11.38
N SER A 475 -10.61 -12.94 -10.76
CA SER A 475 -9.39 -13.75 -10.91
C SER A 475 -9.75 -15.19 -11.26
N LEU A 476 -8.87 -15.80 -12.02
CA LEU A 476 -8.89 -17.22 -12.34
C LEU A 476 -7.47 -17.76 -12.18
N GLY A 477 -7.31 -18.81 -11.40
CA GLY A 477 -5.98 -19.38 -11.18
C GLY A 477 -5.99 -20.90 -11.08
N THR A 478 -4.80 -21.46 -11.26
CA THR A 478 -4.51 -22.88 -11.15
C THR A 478 -3.29 -23.12 -10.30
N VAL A 479 -3.33 -24.16 -9.49
CA VAL A 479 -2.17 -24.67 -8.76
C VAL A 479 -1.96 -26.12 -9.15
N ASP A 480 -0.82 -26.42 -9.76
CA ASP A 480 -0.43 -27.75 -10.17
C ASP A 480 0.76 -28.22 -9.33
N VAL A 481 0.67 -29.40 -8.74
CA VAL A 481 1.77 -30.14 -8.14
C VAL A 481 1.87 -31.49 -8.82
N ALA A 482 3.02 -31.75 -9.44
CA ALA A 482 3.24 -32.97 -10.20
C ALA A 482 3.22 -34.23 -9.31
N PRO A 483 2.78 -35.39 -9.82
CA PRO A 483 2.89 -36.65 -9.10
C PRO A 483 4.35 -37.08 -8.98
N ASN A 484 4.63 -37.91 -7.98
CA ASN A 484 5.97 -38.44 -7.70
C ASN A 484 7.03 -37.36 -7.42
N THR A 485 6.61 -36.26 -6.85
CA THR A 485 7.48 -35.18 -6.35
C THR A 485 7.51 -35.21 -4.83
N GLU A 486 8.58 -34.70 -4.22
CA GLU A 486 8.69 -34.65 -2.77
C GLU A 486 7.49 -33.89 -2.15
N GLN A 487 7.09 -32.76 -2.73
CA GLN A 487 5.92 -31.99 -2.28
C GLN A 487 4.61 -32.79 -2.36
N SER A 488 4.45 -33.69 -3.33
CA SER A 488 3.24 -34.52 -3.47
C SER A 488 3.14 -35.56 -2.36
N PHE A 489 4.25 -36.00 -1.77
CA PHE A 489 4.28 -36.88 -0.61
C PHE A 489 4.05 -36.15 0.70
N HIS A 490 4.61 -34.98 0.89
CA HIS A 490 4.45 -34.19 2.10
C HIS A 490 3.03 -33.63 2.27
N ASN A 491 2.40 -33.19 1.19
CA ASN A 491 1.07 -32.58 1.22
C ASN A 491 -0.08 -33.57 1.05
N THR A 492 0.21 -34.81 0.65
CA THR A 492 -0.79 -35.85 0.44
C THR A 492 -0.41 -37.08 1.22
N LYS A 493 -1.19 -37.47 2.18
CA LYS A 493 -1.05 -38.78 2.82
C LYS A 493 -1.24 -39.93 1.85
N GLN A 494 -1.33 -39.66 0.56
CA GLN A 494 -1.66 -40.59 -0.50
C GLN A 494 -0.55 -40.70 -1.54
N SER A 495 0.61 -41.18 -1.09
CA SER A 495 1.54 -41.84 -2.00
C SER A 495 1.96 -41.02 -3.24
N GLY A 496 2.05 -39.69 -3.16
CA GLY A 496 2.63 -38.91 -4.23
C GLY A 496 1.77 -38.74 -5.49
N SER A 497 0.45 -38.76 -5.40
CA SER A 497 -0.43 -38.58 -6.56
C SER A 497 -0.42 -37.17 -7.18
N GLY A 498 0.13 -36.18 -6.47
CA GLY A 498 0.05 -34.79 -6.89
C GLY A 498 -1.38 -34.24 -6.91
N TYR A 499 -1.56 -32.96 -7.25
CA TYR A 499 -2.89 -32.39 -7.35
C TYR A 499 -2.95 -31.23 -8.35
N HIS A 500 -4.16 -30.94 -8.81
CA HIS A 500 -4.55 -29.80 -9.61
C HIS A 500 -5.68 -29.05 -8.89
N THR A 501 -5.51 -27.75 -8.66
CA THR A 501 -6.53 -26.91 -8.03
C THR A 501 -6.94 -25.80 -9.01
N ASN A 502 -8.25 -25.63 -9.20
CA ASN A 502 -8.82 -24.48 -9.86
C ASN A 502 -9.43 -23.54 -8.80
N TYR A 503 -9.10 -22.28 -8.86
CA TYR A 503 -9.75 -21.27 -8.04
C TYR A 503 -10.19 -20.08 -8.87
N ASN A 504 -11.33 -19.51 -8.55
CA ASN A 504 -11.74 -18.21 -9.03
C ASN A 504 -12.31 -17.37 -7.90
N GLN A 505 -12.21 -16.07 -8.06
CA GLN A 505 -12.84 -15.12 -7.16
C GLN A 505 -13.31 -13.90 -7.95
N GLN A 506 -14.48 -13.39 -7.58
CA GLN A 506 -15.02 -12.13 -8.09
C GLN A 506 -15.33 -11.23 -6.91
N HIS A 507 -15.00 -9.96 -7.06
CA HIS A 507 -15.35 -8.91 -6.12
C HIS A 507 -15.97 -7.75 -6.89
N THR A 508 -17.13 -7.26 -6.45
CA THR A 508 -17.87 -6.20 -7.14
C THR A 508 -18.43 -5.19 -6.15
N ASP A 509 -17.92 -3.96 -6.21
CA ASP A 509 -18.41 -2.83 -5.44
C ASP A 509 -19.16 -1.86 -6.36
N LYS A 510 -20.38 -1.53 -5.97
CA LYS A 510 -21.22 -0.53 -6.65
C LYS A 510 -21.45 0.63 -5.72
N THR A 511 -21.28 1.84 -6.22
CA THR A 511 -21.45 3.07 -5.44
C THR A 511 -22.41 4.00 -6.17
N LEU A 512 -23.38 4.57 -5.44
CA LEU A 512 -24.20 5.68 -5.86
C LEU A 512 -24.12 6.75 -4.79
N GLU A 513 -23.74 7.97 -5.17
CA GLU A 513 -23.69 9.13 -4.30
C GLU A 513 -24.43 10.28 -4.97
N ALA A 514 -25.33 10.93 -4.23
CA ALA A 514 -26.07 12.07 -4.71
C ALA A 514 -26.08 13.15 -3.63
N TYR A 515 -25.69 14.37 -3.98
CA TYR A 515 -25.69 15.49 -3.04
C TYR A 515 -26.00 16.81 -3.70
N ALA A 516 -26.53 17.73 -2.92
CA ALA A 516 -26.67 19.13 -3.25
C ALA A 516 -25.65 19.95 -2.48
N ASP A 517 -25.08 20.94 -3.15
CA ASP A 517 -24.05 21.83 -2.63
C ASP A 517 -24.43 23.28 -2.94
N TYR A 518 -24.62 24.09 -1.87
CA TYR A 518 -24.90 25.51 -1.97
C TYR A 518 -23.72 26.31 -1.47
N SER A 519 -23.09 27.11 -2.33
CA SER A 519 -21.96 27.96 -1.97
C SER A 519 -22.22 29.42 -2.37
N HIS A 520 -22.07 30.36 -1.42
CA HIS A 520 -22.29 31.77 -1.68
C HIS A 520 -21.27 32.64 -0.96
N ASP A 521 -20.83 33.69 -1.67
CA ASP A 521 -19.90 34.69 -1.16
C ASP A 521 -20.66 35.97 -0.80
N PHE A 522 -20.74 36.28 0.48
CA PHE A 522 -21.34 37.52 1.03
C PHE A 522 -20.28 38.66 1.20
N GLY A 523 -19.17 38.59 0.47
CA GLY A 523 -18.06 39.53 0.52
C GLY A 523 -17.04 39.15 1.59
N LYS A 524 -17.23 39.44 2.85
CA LYS A 524 -16.35 38.99 3.91
C LYS A 524 -16.70 37.62 4.47
N ALA A 525 -17.91 37.15 4.25
CA ALA A 525 -18.38 35.86 4.74
C ALA A 525 -18.64 34.91 3.55
N PHE A 526 -18.03 33.73 3.57
CA PHE A 526 -18.32 32.67 2.64
C PHE A 526 -19.03 31.53 3.37
N ILE A 527 -20.08 30.99 2.77
CA ILE A 527 -20.82 29.84 3.24
C ILE A 527 -20.87 28.78 2.17
N ASP A 528 -20.62 27.52 2.56
CA ASP A 528 -20.76 26.34 1.73
C ASP A 528 -21.52 25.27 2.53
N LEU A 529 -22.68 24.86 2.02
CA LEU A 529 -23.59 23.92 2.68
C LEU A 529 -23.83 22.74 1.75
N MET A 530 -23.50 21.54 2.18
CA MET A 530 -23.70 20.31 1.43
C MET A 530 -24.58 19.35 2.22
N GLY A 531 -25.49 18.66 1.52
CA GLY A 531 -26.26 17.55 2.05
C GLY A 531 -26.47 16.45 1.02
N GLY A 532 -26.34 15.18 1.44
CA GLY A 532 -26.36 14.09 0.49
C GLY A 532 -26.68 12.72 1.06
N TYR A 533 -26.71 11.79 0.13
CA TYR A 533 -27.00 10.38 0.30
C TYR A 533 -25.95 9.55 -0.41
N SER A 534 -25.52 8.44 0.22
CA SER A 534 -24.63 7.45 -0.39
C SER A 534 -25.19 6.04 -0.18
N TRP A 535 -25.12 5.24 -1.22
CA TRP A 535 -25.46 3.81 -1.21
C TRP A 535 -24.30 3.04 -1.79
N GLN A 536 -23.88 1.98 -1.10
CA GLN A 536 -22.80 1.10 -1.52
C GLN A 536 -23.23 -0.35 -1.35
N HIS A 537 -22.89 -1.19 -2.33
CA HIS A 537 -23.12 -2.62 -2.33
C HIS A 537 -21.81 -3.34 -2.63
N PHE A 538 -21.45 -4.26 -1.78
CA PHE A 538 -20.24 -5.08 -1.84
C PHE A 538 -20.65 -6.53 -2.03
N TYR A 539 -20.10 -7.18 -3.06
CA TYR A 539 -20.39 -8.57 -3.39
C TYR A 539 -19.10 -9.32 -3.65
N THR A 540 -18.95 -10.48 -3.00
CA THR A 540 -17.81 -11.38 -3.20
C THR A 540 -18.33 -12.78 -3.52
N GLU A 541 -17.75 -13.39 -4.54
CA GLU A 541 -17.98 -14.79 -4.90
C GLU A 541 -16.64 -15.47 -5.07
N SER A 542 -16.47 -16.65 -4.47
CA SER A 542 -15.27 -17.47 -4.63
C SER A 542 -15.66 -18.91 -4.91
N PHE A 543 -14.86 -19.54 -5.73
CA PHE A 543 -14.95 -20.95 -6.07
C PHE A 543 -13.59 -21.60 -5.97
N ASN A 544 -13.55 -22.80 -5.39
CA ASN A 544 -12.34 -23.59 -5.27
C ASN A 544 -12.70 -25.07 -5.47
N GLU A 545 -11.97 -25.76 -6.34
CA GLU A 545 -12.05 -27.19 -6.55
C GLU A 545 -10.66 -27.80 -6.68
N GLN A 546 -10.51 -29.03 -6.28
CA GLN A 546 -9.25 -29.75 -6.33
C GLN A 546 -9.46 -31.15 -6.92
N TYR A 547 -8.56 -31.53 -7.79
CA TYR A 547 -8.47 -32.85 -8.44
C TYR A 547 -7.14 -33.49 -8.09
N LYS A 548 -7.03 -34.82 -8.23
CA LYS A 548 -5.72 -35.49 -8.31
C LYS A 548 -5.03 -35.09 -9.62
N ALA A 549 -3.70 -35.19 -9.67
CA ALA A 549 -2.96 -34.81 -10.86
C ALA A 549 -3.34 -35.63 -12.12
N ASP A 550 -3.93 -36.81 -11.96
CA ASP A 550 -4.47 -37.64 -13.03
C ASP A 550 -5.88 -37.19 -13.52
N GLY A 551 -6.43 -36.12 -12.96
CA GLY A 551 -7.72 -35.54 -13.29
C GLY A 551 -8.90 -36.21 -12.58
N THR A 552 -8.67 -37.20 -11.70
CA THR A 552 -9.74 -37.83 -10.94
C THR A 552 -10.14 -36.98 -9.73
N GLN A 553 -11.45 -37.03 -9.37
CA GLN A 553 -11.91 -36.36 -8.15
C GLN A 553 -11.36 -37.04 -6.89
N PRO A 554 -10.96 -36.29 -5.87
CA PRO A 554 -10.61 -36.87 -4.58
C PRO A 554 -11.80 -37.64 -3.99
N THR A 555 -11.51 -38.73 -3.31
CA THR A 555 -12.50 -39.48 -2.58
C THR A 555 -12.63 -39.00 -1.14
N ALA A 556 -13.67 -39.44 -0.40
CA ALA A 556 -13.84 -39.07 1.02
C ALA A 556 -12.68 -39.51 1.93
N SER A 557 -11.87 -40.50 1.49
CA SER A 557 -10.66 -40.95 2.19
C SER A 557 -9.44 -40.10 1.84
N ASP A 558 -9.51 -39.31 0.81
CA ASP A 558 -8.42 -38.40 0.40
C ASP A 558 -8.41 -37.16 1.32
N TYR A 559 -7.23 -36.66 1.62
CA TYR A 559 -7.02 -35.48 2.49
C TYR A 559 -7.45 -34.15 1.83
N TYR A 560 -8.04 -34.19 0.67
CA TYR A 560 -8.42 -33.05 -0.13
C TYR A 560 -9.88 -32.68 -0.03
N LEU A 561 -10.21 -31.48 -0.54
CA LEU A 561 -11.59 -31.08 -0.79
C LEU A 561 -12.23 -32.06 -1.77
N SER A 562 -13.06 -32.97 -1.26
CA SER A 562 -13.78 -33.96 -2.07
C SER A 562 -14.96 -33.35 -2.87
N THR A 563 -15.28 -32.07 -2.60
CA THR A 563 -16.37 -31.34 -3.27
C THR A 563 -15.94 -29.91 -3.57
N PRO A 564 -16.33 -29.35 -4.72
CA PRO A 564 -16.14 -27.95 -5.03
C PRO A 564 -16.74 -27.06 -3.94
N LEU A 565 -15.97 -26.08 -3.49
CA LEU A 565 -16.40 -25.09 -2.50
C LEU A 565 -16.76 -23.78 -3.20
N THR A 566 -18.02 -23.39 -3.12
CA THR A 566 -18.50 -22.08 -3.55
C THR A 566 -18.93 -21.26 -2.34
N ASN A 567 -18.42 -20.04 -2.24
CA ASN A 567 -18.81 -19.09 -1.21
C ASN A 567 -19.28 -17.78 -1.86
N LYS A 568 -20.42 -17.26 -1.36
CA LYS A 568 -21.01 -16.00 -1.84
C LYS A 568 -21.40 -15.16 -0.63
N THR A 569 -20.91 -13.94 -0.60
CA THR A 569 -21.21 -12.99 0.47
C THR A 569 -21.50 -11.60 -0.10
N GLU A 570 -22.36 -10.85 0.59
CA GLU A 570 -22.65 -9.47 0.25
C GLU A 570 -23.03 -8.65 1.48
N TYR A 571 -22.74 -7.36 1.42
CA TYR A 571 -23.22 -6.40 2.41
C TYR A 571 -23.49 -5.04 1.80
N PHE A 572 -24.27 -4.24 2.51
CA PHE A 572 -24.70 -2.90 2.09
C PHE A 572 -24.31 -1.85 3.11
N LEU A 573 -23.95 -0.67 2.61
CA LEU A 573 -23.81 0.56 3.37
C LEU A 573 -24.75 1.62 2.82
N VAL A 574 -25.51 2.27 3.70
CA VAL A 574 -26.39 3.39 3.37
C VAL A 574 -26.05 4.55 4.29
N SER A 575 -25.88 5.75 3.73
CA SER A 575 -25.42 6.90 4.50
C SER A 575 -26.19 8.16 4.15
N PHE A 576 -26.45 8.97 5.16
CA PHE A 576 -26.93 10.35 5.04
C PHE A 576 -25.89 11.27 5.66
N PHE A 577 -25.54 12.34 4.95
CA PHE A 577 -24.49 13.23 5.42
C PHE A 577 -24.80 14.69 5.10
N GLY A 578 -24.24 15.58 5.92
CA GLY A 578 -24.25 17.01 5.71
C GLY A 578 -22.96 17.64 6.20
N ARG A 579 -22.52 18.68 5.50
CA ARG A 579 -21.36 19.50 5.86
C ARG A 579 -21.71 20.97 5.72
N ALA A 580 -21.25 21.77 6.66
CA ALA A 580 -21.32 23.21 6.64
C ALA A 580 -19.92 23.79 6.83
N ASN A 581 -19.46 24.58 5.86
CA ASN A 581 -18.24 25.35 5.94
C ASN A 581 -18.62 26.83 6.02
N PHE A 582 -17.97 27.55 6.93
CA PHE A 582 -18.12 29.00 7.09
C PHE A 582 -16.72 29.62 7.18
N SER A 583 -16.46 30.66 6.41
CA SER A 583 -15.24 31.43 6.47
C SER A 583 -15.59 32.92 6.59
N TYR A 584 -14.87 33.63 7.47
CA TYR A 584 -15.03 35.06 7.64
C TYR A 584 -13.72 35.80 7.46
N ASP A 585 -13.68 36.70 6.44
CA ASP A 585 -12.56 37.58 6.11
C ASP A 585 -11.23 36.78 5.87
N ASN A 586 -11.33 35.55 5.40
CA ASN A 586 -10.21 34.59 5.25
C ASN A 586 -9.36 34.44 6.55
N ARG A 587 -9.93 34.72 7.72
CA ARG A 587 -9.29 34.67 9.04
C ARG A 587 -9.83 33.57 9.90
N TYR A 588 -11.15 33.47 10.01
CA TYR A 588 -11.83 32.51 10.88
C TYR A 588 -12.63 31.53 10.05
N MET A 589 -12.40 30.25 10.27
CA MET A 589 -13.04 29.18 9.53
C MET A 589 -13.66 28.18 10.49
N ILE A 590 -14.84 27.69 10.15
CA ILE A 590 -15.54 26.64 10.87
C ILE A 590 -16.02 25.61 9.86
N THR A 591 -15.73 24.34 10.11
CA THR A 591 -16.31 23.21 9.37
C THR A 591 -17.07 22.34 10.37
N ALA A 592 -18.32 22.02 10.05
CA ALA A 592 -19.11 21.07 10.81
C ALA A 592 -19.63 19.97 9.88
N THR A 593 -19.51 18.72 10.27
CA THR A 593 -20.00 17.58 9.50
C THR A 593 -20.81 16.66 10.40
N LEU A 594 -21.93 16.18 9.88
CA LEU A 594 -22.74 15.16 10.52
C LEU A 594 -23.01 14.05 9.50
N ARG A 595 -22.71 12.81 9.88
CA ARG A 595 -22.95 11.65 9.04
C ARG A 595 -23.62 10.54 9.84
N ARG A 596 -24.58 9.86 9.22
CA ARG A 596 -25.26 8.70 9.76
C ARG A 596 -25.14 7.54 8.79
N ASP A 597 -24.44 6.48 9.21
CA ASP A 597 -24.19 5.30 8.40
C ASP A 597 -24.99 4.11 8.93
N GLY A 598 -25.55 3.31 8.02
CA GLY A 598 -26.19 2.04 8.31
C GLY A 598 -25.53 0.91 7.55
N THR A 599 -25.26 -0.21 8.23
CA THR A 599 -24.68 -1.42 7.62
C THR A 599 -25.61 -2.63 7.76
N SER A 600 -25.59 -3.52 6.79
CA SER A 600 -26.31 -4.79 6.87
C SER A 600 -25.60 -5.83 7.74
N ARG A 601 -24.32 -5.62 8.10
CA ARG A 601 -23.53 -6.55 8.92
C ARG A 601 -24.04 -6.68 10.35
N PHE A 602 -24.72 -5.65 10.90
CA PHE A 602 -25.22 -5.65 12.28
C PHE A 602 -26.73 -5.88 12.32
N ALA A 603 -27.18 -6.83 13.14
CA ALA A 603 -28.60 -7.14 13.29
C ALA A 603 -29.35 -6.06 14.07
N ASN A 604 -28.91 -5.75 15.30
CA ASN A 604 -29.58 -4.84 16.22
C ASN A 604 -29.04 -3.41 16.12
N ASN A 605 -27.73 -3.22 15.94
CA ASN A 605 -27.05 -1.93 15.99
C ASN A 605 -26.62 -1.41 14.60
N LYS A 606 -27.55 -1.43 13.63
CA LYS A 606 -27.26 -1.10 12.22
C LYS A 606 -26.71 0.29 11.99
N TRP A 607 -27.14 1.30 12.80
CA TRP A 607 -26.90 2.69 12.56
C TRP A 607 -25.86 3.29 13.51
N GLY A 608 -24.83 3.95 12.94
CA GLY A 608 -23.88 4.80 13.65
C GLY A 608 -24.05 6.27 13.29
N LEU A 609 -23.76 7.16 14.25
CA LEU A 609 -23.79 8.63 14.05
C LEU A 609 -22.40 9.20 14.32
N PHE A 610 -21.89 9.97 13.37
CA PHE A 610 -20.49 10.44 13.35
C PHE A 610 -20.46 11.98 13.17
N PRO A 611 -20.46 12.75 14.26
CA PRO A 611 -20.32 14.21 14.23
C PRO A 611 -18.85 14.62 14.16
N SER A 612 -18.56 15.77 13.51
CA SER A 612 -17.27 16.43 13.61
C SER A 612 -17.39 17.95 13.52
N VAL A 613 -16.44 18.64 14.18
CA VAL A 613 -16.28 20.11 14.12
C VAL A 613 -14.79 20.44 14.03
N ALA A 614 -14.45 21.38 13.18
CA ALA A 614 -13.11 21.93 13.09
C ALA A 614 -13.14 23.47 13.01
N LEU A 615 -12.15 24.08 13.64
CA LEU A 615 -11.93 25.52 13.70
C LEU A 615 -10.57 25.84 13.09
N GLY A 616 -10.51 26.86 12.26
CA GLY A 616 -9.29 27.41 11.69
C GLY A 616 -9.17 28.89 11.99
N TRP A 617 -7.98 29.32 12.45
CA TRP A 617 -7.65 30.74 12.62
C TRP A 617 -6.39 31.06 11.84
N ASN A 618 -6.55 31.82 10.77
CA ASN A 618 -5.44 32.32 9.97
C ASN A 618 -4.84 33.58 10.62
N ILE A 619 -3.90 33.36 11.55
CA ILE A 619 -3.28 34.42 12.38
C ILE A 619 -2.47 35.38 11.50
N LYS A 620 -1.87 34.91 10.38
CA LYS A 620 -1.12 35.75 9.44
C LYS A 620 -1.98 36.89 8.87
N ASN A 621 -3.28 36.68 8.69
CA ASN A 621 -4.21 37.66 8.12
C ASN A 621 -4.70 38.70 9.14
N GLU A 622 -4.29 38.58 10.42
CA GLU A 622 -4.60 39.57 11.43
C GLU A 622 -3.80 40.87 11.25
N GLY A 623 -4.40 42.02 11.57
CA GLY A 623 -3.80 43.32 11.34
C GLY A 623 -2.41 43.52 11.96
N PHE A 624 -2.07 42.78 13.03
CA PHE A 624 -0.75 42.85 13.69
C PHE A 624 0.34 41.98 13.05
N LEU A 625 -0.02 41.04 12.11
CA LEU A 625 0.94 40.20 11.40
C LEU A 625 0.84 40.32 9.88
N ARG A 626 -0.23 40.93 9.36
CA ARG A 626 -0.49 41.00 7.91
C ARG A 626 0.73 41.50 7.11
N ASP A 627 1.38 42.57 7.61
CA ASP A 627 2.47 43.25 6.92
C ASP A 627 3.88 42.68 7.27
N SER A 628 3.95 41.53 7.92
CA SER A 628 5.22 40.86 8.22
C SER A 628 5.79 40.17 7.00
N ASP A 629 6.92 40.60 6.47
CA ASP A 629 7.65 39.97 5.36
C ASP A 629 8.33 38.66 5.78
N ALA A 630 8.69 38.53 7.05
CA ALA A 630 9.37 37.33 7.56
C ALA A 630 8.42 36.11 7.66
N LEU A 631 7.13 36.36 7.94
CA LEU A 631 6.12 35.31 8.12
C LEU A 631 5.16 35.32 6.94
N SER A 632 5.16 34.28 6.14
CA SER A 632 4.29 34.09 4.98
C SER A 632 2.98 33.37 5.29
N ALA A 633 2.97 32.50 6.28
CA ALA A 633 1.78 31.80 6.75
C ALA A 633 1.87 31.51 8.25
N LEU A 634 0.75 31.65 8.95
CA LEU A 634 0.58 31.15 10.32
C LEU A 634 -0.90 30.88 10.55
N LYS A 635 -1.26 29.60 10.74
CA LYS A 635 -2.63 29.17 10.93
C LYS A 635 -2.73 28.16 12.06
N LEU A 636 -3.63 28.41 13.00
CA LEU A 636 -3.99 27.49 14.07
C LEU A 636 -5.21 26.68 13.67
N ARG A 637 -5.18 25.36 13.90
CA ARG A 637 -6.28 24.42 13.64
C ARG A 637 -6.63 23.65 14.90
N LEU A 638 -7.93 23.54 15.18
CA LEU A 638 -8.47 22.72 16.26
C LEU A 638 -9.55 21.83 15.67
N SER A 639 -9.52 20.53 15.91
CA SER A 639 -10.57 19.64 15.44
C SER A 639 -10.97 18.58 16.46
N TYR A 640 -12.26 18.25 16.43
CA TYR A 640 -12.89 17.16 17.14
C TYR A 640 -13.77 16.39 16.17
N GLY A 641 -13.75 15.06 16.25
CA GLY A 641 -14.66 14.27 15.43
C GLY A 641 -14.72 12.83 15.88
N GLN A 642 -15.80 12.17 15.47
CA GLN A 642 -16.02 10.75 15.66
C GLN A 642 -16.12 10.05 14.31
N THR A 643 -15.52 8.85 14.23
CA THR A 643 -15.60 7.94 13.08
C THR A 643 -15.94 6.54 13.60
N GLY A 644 -16.56 5.72 12.76
CA GLY A 644 -16.88 4.33 13.07
C GLY A 644 -16.03 3.34 12.29
N GLN A 645 -15.99 2.09 12.76
CA GLN A 645 -15.44 0.96 12.02
C GLN A 645 -16.44 -0.18 12.05
N GLN A 646 -16.72 -0.76 10.86
CA GLN A 646 -17.65 -1.89 10.70
C GLN A 646 -17.00 -3.11 10.05
N ASP A 647 -15.79 -2.98 9.54
CA ASP A 647 -15.04 -4.09 8.97
C ASP A 647 -14.32 -4.85 10.09
N LEU A 648 -15.08 -5.75 10.69
CA LEU A 648 -14.67 -6.49 11.87
C LEU A 648 -13.79 -7.71 11.56
N GLN A 649 -13.52 -7.98 10.27
CA GLN A 649 -12.85 -9.20 9.81
C GLN A 649 -13.51 -10.51 10.33
N ALA A 650 -14.79 -10.42 10.67
CA ALA A 650 -15.62 -11.52 11.13
C ALA A 650 -16.62 -12.00 10.04
N GLY A 651 -16.34 -11.66 8.79
CA GLY A 651 -17.20 -11.93 7.64
C GLY A 651 -18.35 -10.92 7.50
N ASP A 652 -19.25 -11.18 6.54
CA ASP A 652 -20.36 -10.28 6.21
C ASP A 652 -21.64 -10.55 7.01
N TYR A 653 -21.68 -11.66 7.75
CA TYR A 653 -22.84 -12.11 8.54
C TYR A 653 -22.50 -12.42 10.03
N PRO A 654 -21.71 -11.56 10.72
CA PRO A 654 -21.16 -11.91 12.05
C PRO A 654 -22.22 -11.99 13.15
N THR A 655 -23.43 -11.50 12.88
CA THR A 655 -24.56 -11.44 13.83
C THR A 655 -25.60 -12.53 13.60
N LEU A 656 -25.39 -13.41 12.62
CA LEU A 656 -26.29 -14.51 12.31
C LEU A 656 -25.79 -15.83 12.91
N ALA A 657 -26.72 -16.67 13.35
CA ALA A 657 -26.38 -18.03 13.76
C ALA A 657 -25.98 -18.84 12.52
N THR A 658 -24.77 -19.36 12.53
CA THR A 658 -24.19 -20.17 11.44
C THR A 658 -23.80 -21.56 11.94
N TYR A 659 -23.57 -22.46 10.99
CA TYR A 659 -23.09 -23.81 11.24
C TYR A 659 -21.89 -24.10 10.35
N THR A 660 -20.80 -24.57 10.96
CA THR A 660 -19.66 -25.08 10.21
C THR A 660 -19.89 -26.54 9.88
N MET A 661 -19.75 -26.90 8.60
CA MET A 661 -19.69 -28.29 8.17
C MET A 661 -18.37 -28.89 8.64
N ASN A 662 -18.44 -29.99 9.36
CA ASN A 662 -17.24 -30.70 9.78
C ASN A 662 -16.50 -31.27 8.57
N THR A 663 -15.16 -31.27 8.66
CA THR A 663 -14.30 -31.90 7.67
C THR A 663 -14.52 -33.39 7.57
N ASN A 664 -14.03 -34.00 6.51
CA ASN A 664 -14.16 -35.47 6.24
C ASN A 664 -13.63 -36.38 7.35
N GLN A 665 -13.04 -35.86 8.42
CA GLN A 665 -12.49 -36.63 9.55
C GLN A 665 -13.42 -36.66 10.77
N SER A 666 -14.53 -35.91 10.79
CA SER A 666 -15.46 -35.88 11.90
C SER A 666 -16.76 -36.61 11.53
N TYR A 667 -16.85 -37.85 11.89
CA TYR A 667 -18.01 -38.69 11.64
C TYR A 667 -18.75 -39.04 12.93
N TYR A 668 -20.06 -39.16 12.82
CA TYR A 668 -20.89 -39.83 13.79
C TYR A 668 -21.55 -41.02 13.14
N VAL A 669 -21.43 -42.19 13.76
CA VAL A 669 -22.03 -43.42 13.26
C VAL A 669 -23.38 -43.60 13.92
N PHE A 670 -24.45 -43.56 13.13
CA PHE A 670 -25.80 -43.86 13.59
C PHE A 670 -26.38 -45.06 12.83
N GLY A 671 -26.53 -46.17 13.49
CA GLY A 671 -26.76 -47.45 12.81
C GLY A 671 -25.54 -47.85 12.00
N ASN A 672 -25.71 -48.19 10.73
CA ASN A 672 -24.61 -48.48 9.79
C ASN A 672 -24.34 -47.35 8.82
N GLN A 673 -24.79 -46.12 9.15
CA GLN A 673 -24.58 -44.95 8.30
C GLN A 673 -23.67 -43.94 9.01
N TRP A 674 -22.77 -43.34 8.23
CA TRP A 674 -21.86 -42.28 8.65
C TRP A 674 -22.51 -40.94 8.38
N PHE A 675 -22.60 -40.11 9.41
CA PHE A 675 -23.11 -38.76 9.30
C PHE A 675 -22.00 -37.73 9.64
N HIS A 676 -21.92 -36.65 8.85
CA HIS A 676 -21.13 -35.47 9.20
C HIS A 676 -22.02 -34.54 10.04
N PRO A 677 -21.74 -34.38 11.32
CA PRO A 677 -22.49 -33.43 12.13
C PRO A 677 -22.14 -32.00 11.74
N LEU A 678 -23.14 -31.14 11.72
CA LEU A 678 -22.93 -29.69 11.64
C LEU A 678 -22.58 -29.20 13.06
N ARG A 679 -21.50 -28.43 13.15
CA ARG A 679 -21.13 -27.77 14.41
C ARG A 679 -21.70 -26.35 14.40
N PRO A 680 -22.58 -26.01 15.39
CA PRO A 680 -23.05 -24.64 15.51
C PRO A 680 -21.88 -23.71 15.91
N ASP A 681 -21.81 -22.54 15.28
CA ASP A 681 -20.85 -21.51 15.62
C ASP A 681 -21.44 -20.55 16.67
N GLY A 682 -20.57 -19.94 17.46
CA GLY A 682 -20.99 -18.88 18.36
C GLY A 682 -21.37 -17.62 17.59
N TYR A 683 -22.39 -16.89 18.02
CA TYR A 683 -22.82 -15.66 17.41
C TYR A 683 -23.24 -14.62 18.46
N ASN A 684 -23.10 -13.34 18.07
CA ASN A 684 -23.49 -12.21 18.90
C ASN A 684 -24.36 -11.24 18.07
N ALA A 685 -25.65 -11.23 18.32
CA ALA A 685 -26.61 -10.38 17.62
C ALA A 685 -26.45 -8.88 17.98
N ASP A 686 -25.79 -8.56 19.10
CA ASP A 686 -25.61 -7.20 19.62
C ASP A 686 -24.29 -6.54 19.21
N LEU A 687 -23.56 -7.17 18.28
CA LEU A 687 -22.38 -6.55 17.69
C LEU A 687 -22.72 -5.15 17.16
N LYS A 688 -21.80 -4.22 17.37
CA LYS A 688 -21.95 -2.80 17.00
C LYS A 688 -20.66 -2.22 16.46
N TRP A 689 -20.75 -0.99 16.02
CA TRP A 689 -19.65 -0.18 15.54
C TRP A 689 -18.57 0.00 16.61
N GLU A 690 -17.28 -0.17 16.24
CA GLU A 690 -16.20 0.44 17.00
C GLU A 690 -16.24 1.95 16.74
N THR A 691 -16.06 2.76 17.77
CA THR A 691 -16.15 4.23 17.66
C THR A 691 -14.84 4.87 18.08
N THR A 692 -14.22 5.61 17.15
CA THR A 692 -12.99 6.37 17.41
C THR A 692 -13.30 7.85 17.54
N THR A 693 -12.97 8.44 18.68
CA THR A 693 -13.04 9.88 18.94
C THR A 693 -11.64 10.48 18.81
N THR A 694 -11.48 11.52 18.01
CA THR A 694 -10.19 12.18 17.75
C THR A 694 -10.25 13.64 18.14
N TRP A 695 -9.24 14.09 18.89
CA TRP A 695 -8.91 15.50 19.12
C TRP A 695 -7.60 15.80 18.41
N ASN A 696 -7.51 16.92 17.70
CA ASN A 696 -6.29 17.36 17.03
C ASN A 696 -6.10 18.86 17.17
N VAL A 697 -4.85 19.27 17.44
CA VAL A 697 -4.37 20.66 17.43
C VAL A 697 -3.26 20.74 16.41
N GLY A 698 -3.37 21.63 15.44
CA GLY A 698 -2.39 21.81 14.38
C GLY A 698 -1.97 23.26 14.21
N LEU A 699 -0.71 23.50 13.87
CA LEU A 699 -0.14 24.78 13.51
C LEU A 699 0.55 24.67 12.16
N ASP A 700 0.02 25.38 11.15
CA ASP A 700 0.68 25.53 9.85
C ASP A 700 1.50 26.81 9.86
N TYR A 701 2.73 26.74 9.37
CA TYR A 701 3.65 27.88 9.34
C TYR A 701 4.35 28.02 7.99
N GLY A 702 4.73 29.26 7.66
CA GLY A 702 5.51 29.59 6.49
C GLY A 702 6.37 30.82 6.72
N PHE A 703 7.61 30.81 6.23
CA PHE A 703 8.59 31.88 6.38
C PHE A 703 9.25 32.20 5.05
N ALA A 704 9.88 33.41 4.98
CA ALA A 704 10.69 33.85 3.85
C ALA A 704 9.96 33.75 2.48
N GLY A 705 8.74 34.31 2.39
CA GLY A 705 7.95 34.26 1.16
C GLY A 705 7.51 32.85 0.75
N GLY A 706 7.33 31.91 1.70
CA GLY A 706 6.94 30.51 1.42
C GLY A 706 8.09 29.57 1.12
N ARG A 707 9.35 30.03 1.18
CA ARG A 707 10.52 29.17 0.96
C ARG A 707 10.77 28.16 2.07
N ILE A 708 10.25 28.39 3.27
CA ILE A 708 10.26 27.44 4.39
C ILE A 708 8.82 27.34 4.87
N TYR A 709 8.26 26.14 4.83
CA TYR A 709 6.89 25.89 5.28
C TYR A 709 6.74 24.50 5.87
N GLY A 710 5.70 24.33 6.68
CA GLY A 710 5.42 23.04 7.30
C GLY A 710 4.25 23.08 8.25
N SER A 711 4.12 22.01 9.02
CA SER A 711 3.07 21.87 10.04
C SER A 711 3.58 21.16 11.29
N ILE A 712 2.91 21.44 12.39
CA ILE A 712 3.04 20.71 13.66
C ILE A 712 1.63 20.28 14.04
N ASP A 713 1.41 18.98 14.24
CA ASP A 713 0.13 18.44 14.70
C ASP A 713 0.34 17.64 15.97
N ALA A 714 -0.55 17.80 16.95
CA ALA A 714 -0.65 16.95 18.14
C ALA A 714 -2.07 16.38 18.21
N TYR A 715 -2.17 15.09 18.46
CA TYR A 715 -3.46 14.40 18.47
C TYR A 715 -3.59 13.41 19.61
N LYS A 716 -4.86 13.20 19.99
CA LYS A 716 -5.26 12.14 20.91
C LYS A 716 -6.52 11.45 20.38
N ARG A 717 -6.47 10.12 20.28
CA ARG A 717 -7.56 9.27 19.77
C ARG A 717 -7.96 8.27 20.84
N PHE A 718 -9.25 8.07 20.99
CA PHE A 718 -9.85 7.06 21.87
C PHE A 718 -10.75 6.17 21.04
N THR A 719 -10.46 4.89 20.94
CA THR A 719 -11.35 3.92 20.33
C THR A 719 -12.02 3.11 21.43
N LYS A 720 -13.34 3.08 21.41
CA LYS A 720 -14.19 2.33 22.33
C LYS A 720 -14.93 1.23 21.60
N ASP A 721 -15.39 0.26 22.39
CA ASP A 721 -16.17 -0.85 21.89
C ASP A 721 -15.41 -1.67 20.84
N LEU A 722 -14.09 -1.85 21.05
CA LEU A 722 -13.24 -2.67 20.18
C LEU A 722 -13.79 -4.09 20.09
N LEU A 723 -13.76 -4.65 18.90
CA LEU A 723 -14.01 -6.05 18.70
C LEU A 723 -12.87 -6.87 19.29
N ASN A 724 -13.20 -7.80 20.15
CA ASN A 724 -12.27 -8.73 20.75
C ASN A 724 -12.85 -10.14 20.77
N TYR A 725 -12.00 -11.14 20.58
CA TYR A 725 -12.35 -12.55 20.74
C TYR A 725 -12.18 -12.92 22.21
N THR A 726 -13.28 -12.93 22.93
CA THR A 726 -13.29 -13.02 24.40
C THR A 726 -13.91 -14.32 24.87
N PRO A 727 -13.44 -14.90 26.00
CA PRO A 727 -14.11 -16.05 26.61
C PRO A 727 -15.51 -15.65 27.08
N VAL A 728 -16.45 -16.58 26.93
CA VAL A 728 -17.82 -16.45 27.42
C VAL A 728 -18.07 -17.37 28.63
N ALA A 729 -19.03 -17.02 29.46
CA ALA A 729 -19.44 -17.87 30.57
C ALA A 729 -19.84 -19.24 30.04
N ALA A 730 -19.45 -20.30 30.77
CA ALA A 730 -19.75 -21.67 30.38
C ALA A 730 -21.28 -21.87 30.22
N GLY A 731 -21.70 -22.38 29.07
CA GLY A 731 -23.11 -22.61 28.74
C GLY A 731 -23.89 -21.37 28.29
N ALA A 732 -23.26 -20.19 28.25
CA ALA A 732 -23.89 -18.96 27.74
C ALA A 732 -23.97 -18.91 26.21
N ASN A 733 -23.10 -19.62 25.51
CA ASN A 733 -23.06 -19.71 24.06
C ASN A 733 -22.59 -21.09 23.61
N LEU A 734 -22.68 -21.37 22.32
CA LEU A 734 -22.32 -22.67 21.73
C LEU A 734 -20.81 -22.88 21.62
N THR A 735 -20.02 -21.81 21.83
CA THR A 735 -18.56 -21.85 21.86
C THR A 735 -18.02 -21.23 23.13
N ASN A 736 -16.77 -21.54 23.48
CA ASN A 736 -16.10 -20.98 24.67
C ASN A 736 -15.63 -19.55 24.48
N TYR A 737 -15.54 -19.08 23.21
CA TYR A 737 -15.10 -17.75 22.85
C TYR A 737 -16.04 -17.16 21.83
N LEU A 738 -16.19 -15.84 21.87
CA LEU A 738 -17.10 -15.09 21.02
C LEU A 738 -16.54 -13.73 20.67
N ASP A 739 -16.86 -13.26 19.48
CA ASP A 739 -16.60 -11.88 19.11
C ASP A 739 -17.57 -10.95 19.84
N ALA A 740 -17.04 -10.01 20.61
CA ALA A 740 -17.80 -9.03 21.36
C ALA A 740 -17.13 -7.66 21.34
N ASN A 741 -17.93 -6.60 21.42
CA ASN A 741 -17.44 -5.23 21.53
C ASN A 741 -17.02 -4.93 22.98
N ILE A 742 -15.85 -5.45 23.35
CA ILE A 742 -15.26 -5.28 24.69
C ILE A 742 -13.81 -4.88 24.49
N GLY A 743 -13.47 -3.68 24.92
CA GLY A 743 -12.10 -3.19 24.82
C GLY A 743 -12.04 -1.75 24.42
N ASP A 744 -10.98 -1.10 24.85
CA ASP A 744 -10.72 0.31 24.57
C ASP A 744 -9.24 0.49 24.27
N LEU A 745 -8.94 1.43 23.40
CA LEU A 745 -7.58 1.75 22.97
C LEU A 745 -7.37 3.25 22.92
N GLU A 746 -6.22 3.70 23.38
CA GLU A 746 -5.76 5.07 23.31
C GLU A 746 -4.57 5.22 22.39
N ASN A 747 -4.58 6.26 21.56
CA ASN A 747 -3.52 6.60 20.63
C ASN A 747 -3.19 8.08 20.77
N GLU A 748 -1.93 8.41 21.04
CA GLU A 748 -1.47 9.80 21.15
C GLU A 748 -0.18 10.01 20.36
N GLY A 749 -0.03 11.20 19.78
CA GLY A 749 1.17 11.46 19.01
C GLY A 749 1.37 12.92 18.64
N VAL A 750 2.58 13.17 18.14
CA VAL A 750 3.01 14.48 17.63
C VAL A 750 3.67 14.27 16.27
N GLU A 751 3.28 15.10 15.32
CA GLU A 751 3.81 15.12 13.96
C GLU A 751 4.47 16.47 13.69
N PHE A 752 5.63 16.46 13.06
CA PHE A 752 6.33 17.65 12.58
C PHE A 752 6.74 17.44 11.13
N GLU A 753 6.48 18.42 10.29
CA GLU A 753 6.87 18.45 8.90
C GLU A 753 7.47 19.80 8.56
N ILE A 754 8.60 19.80 7.85
CA ILE A 754 9.24 20.99 7.31
C ILE A 754 9.68 20.74 5.87
N ASN A 755 9.34 21.67 4.99
CA ASN A 755 9.79 21.75 3.62
C ASN A 755 10.54 23.07 3.45
N ALA A 756 11.66 23.02 2.75
CA ALA A 756 12.49 24.20 2.49
C ALA A 756 13.00 24.23 1.04
N ILE A 757 13.15 25.43 0.51
CA ILE A 757 13.79 25.71 -0.77
C ILE A 757 15.05 26.56 -0.45
N PRO A 758 16.16 25.92 0.00
CA PRO A 758 17.37 26.67 0.43
C PRO A 758 18.00 27.50 -0.68
N VAL A 759 17.93 26.98 -1.92
CA VAL A 759 18.48 27.66 -3.10
C VAL A 759 17.43 27.66 -4.21
N GLU A 760 17.13 28.84 -4.71
CA GLU A 760 16.27 29.05 -5.88
C GLU A 760 16.86 30.17 -6.71
N THR A 761 17.42 29.79 -7.84
CA THR A 761 18.03 30.72 -8.82
C THR A 761 17.72 30.21 -10.23
N ARG A 762 18.07 30.98 -11.26
CA ARG A 762 17.88 30.56 -12.64
C ARG A 762 18.48 29.20 -12.98
N ASP A 763 19.66 28.87 -12.43
CA ASP A 763 20.39 27.64 -12.77
C ASP A 763 20.30 26.58 -11.70
N TRP A 764 19.98 26.93 -10.44
CA TRP A 764 19.93 26.04 -9.29
C TRP A 764 18.56 26.10 -8.61
N ASN A 765 17.99 24.92 -8.38
CA ASN A 765 16.84 24.77 -7.51
C ASN A 765 17.12 23.60 -6.57
N TRP A 766 17.07 23.86 -5.26
CA TRP A 766 17.28 22.84 -4.23
C TRP A 766 16.09 22.82 -3.30
N THR A 767 15.42 21.67 -3.22
CA THR A 767 14.32 21.42 -2.29
C THR A 767 14.71 20.36 -1.28
N VAL A 768 14.31 20.53 -0.04
CA VAL A 768 14.54 19.60 1.07
C VAL A 768 13.25 19.45 1.85
N GLY A 769 12.84 18.22 2.10
CA GLY A 769 11.72 17.87 2.98
C GLY A 769 12.18 16.95 4.10
N PHE A 770 11.71 17.23 5.30
CA PHE A 770 11.92 16.38 6.48
C PHE A 770 10.63 16.26 7.26
N ASN A 771 10.33 15.07 7.73
CA ASN A 771 9.21 14.84 8.63
C ASN A 771 9.60 13.86 9.74
N VAL A 772 8.94 14.01 10.89
CA VAL A 772 9.05 13.11 12.03
C VAL A 772 7.69 12.96 12.68
N ALA A 773 7.37 11.74 13.11
CA ALA A 773 6.18 11.45 13.89
C ALA A 773 6.55 10.58 15.09
N TYR A 774 6.03 10.97 16.25
CA TYR A 774 5.96 10.16 17.45
C TYR A 774 4.55 9.63 17.60
N ASN A 775 4.40 8.33 17.85
CA ASN A 775 3.11 7.71 18.10
C ASN A 775 3.21 6.68 19.23
N LYS A 776 2.28 6.76 20.18
CA LYS A 776 2.13 5.79 21.26
C LYS A 776 0.71 5.25 21.28
N THR A 777 0.56 3.95 21.22
CA THR A 777 -0.72 3.25 21.32
C THR A 777 -0.74 2.43 22.60
N THR A 778 -1.82 2.52 23.38
CA THR A 778 -1.98 1.81 24.65
C THR A 778 -3.35 1.13 24.68
N VAL A 779 -3.39 -0.15 25.02
CA VAL A 779 -4.62 -0.87 25.33
C VAL A 779 -5.08 -0.43 26.71
N THR A 780 -6.29 0.12 26.83
CA THR A 780 -6.78 0.66 28.11
C THR A 780 -7.78 -0.26 28.78
N ARG A 781 -8.43 -1.16 28.02
CA ARG A 781 -9.33 -2.19 28.52
C ARG A 781 -9.44 -3.33 27.50
N LEU A 782 -9.56 -4.58 27.98
CA LEU A 782 -9.77 -5.79 27.15
C LEU A 782 -10.96 -6.63 27.55
N THR A 783 -11.32 -6.63 28.83
CA THR A 783 -12.44 -7.40 29.37
C THR A 783 -13.26 -6.54 30.34
N THR A 784 -14.28 -7.12 30.93
CA THR A 784 -15.03 -6.48 32.01
C THR A 784 -14.29 -6.53 33.35
N ASP A 785 -13.29 -7.41 33.50
CA ASP A 785 -12.49 -7.61 34.70
C ASP A 785 -11.03 -7.91 34.32
N ASP A 786 -10.29 -6.84 33.92
CA ASP A 786 -8.89 -6.92 33.52
C ASP A 786 -7.92 -7.06 34.71
N GLU A 787 -8.40 -6.90 35.97
CA GLU A 787 -7.58 -6.94 37.17
C GLU A 787 -7.44 -8.37 37.77
N ARG A 788 -8.02 -9.38 37.13
CA ARG A 788 -7.85 -10.76 37.58
C ARG A 788 -6.39 -11.20 37.53
N PRO A 789 -5.84 -11.80 38.61
CA PRO A 789 -4.43 -12.16 38.69
C PRO A 789 -3.97 -13.21 37.66
N ASP A 790 -4.90 -13.99 37.12
CA ASP A 790 -4.67 -15.04 36.13
C ASP A 790 -4.95 -14.63 34.68
N TYR A 791 -5.26 -13.35 34.45
CA TYR A 791 -5.53 -12.82 33.12
C TYR A 791 -4.34 -12.04 32.57
N TYR A 792 -3.61 -12.64 31.65
CA TYR A 792 -2.44 -12.04 31.01
C TYR A 792 -2.75 -11.29 29.72
N GLY A 793 -4.01 -11.25 29.29
CA GLY A 793 -4.43 -10.61 28.04
C GLY A 793 -4.76 -11.61 26.93
N VAL A 794 -4.85 -11.10 25.69
CA VAL A 794 -5.15 -11.90 24.49
C VAL A 794 -3.86 -12.19 23.75
N THR A 795 -3.43 -13.45 23.71
CA THR A 795 -2.21 -13.88 23.02
C THR A 795 -2.40 -13.84 21.49
N THR A 796 -1.36 -13.42 20.76
CA THR A 796 -1.33 -13.28 19.30
C THR A 796 0.10 -13.49 18.79
N GLY A 797 0.31 -13.37 17.47
CA GLY A 797 1.64 -13.47 16.88
C GLY A 797 2.17 -14.89 16.89
N GLY A 798 1.60 -15.76 16.04
CA GLY A 798 2.01 -17.16 15.91
C GLY A 798 3.46 -17.29 15.42
N ILE A 799 4.17 -18.26 15.99
CA ILE A 799 5.53 -18.66 15.60
C ILE A 799 5.55 -20.09 15.10
N SER A 800 6.55 -20.44 14.28
CA SER A 800 6.70 -21.80 13.74
C SER A 800 7.24 -22.82 14.76
N GLY A 801 7.84 -22.35 15.85
CA GLY A 801 8.35 -23.19 16.92
C GLY A 801 7.24 -23.71 17.84
N GLY A 802 6.93 -25.01 17.75
CA GLY A 802 5.83 -25.64 18.46
C GLY A 802 4.44 -25.34 17.89
N THR A 803 3.50 -26.24 18.12
CA THR A 803 2.13 -26.09 17.56
C THR A 803 1.31 -25.10 18.39
N GLY A 804 0.80 -24.03 17.75
CA GLY A 804 -0.08 -23.05 18.39
C GLY A 804 0.61 -22.03 19.29
N ASN A 805 1.95 -22.00 19.32
CA ASN A 805 2.70 -21.02 20.12
C ASN A 805 2.55 -19.61 19.58
N THR A 806 2.34 -18.66 20.50
CA THR A 806 2.23 -17.24 20.24
C THR A 806 3.24 -16.47 21.07
N ILE A 807 3.84 -15.43 20.50
CA ILE A 807 4.94 -14.68 21.13
C ILE A 807 4.54 -13.24 21.50
N GLN A 808 3.37 -12.78 21.10
CA GLN A 808 2.86 -11.45 21.38
C GLN A 808 1.58 -11.50 22.22
N VAL A 809 1.24 -10.38 22.84
CA VAL A 809 0.03 -10.23 23.64
C VAL A 809 -0.58 -8.84 23.47
N HIS A 810 -1.90 -8.75 23.51
CA HIS A 810 -2.63 -7.54 23.86
C HIS A 810 -2.90 -7.58 25.37
N GLN A 811 -2.34 -6.64 26.11
CA GLN A 811 -2.49 -6.54 27.56
C GLN A 811 -2.83 -5.10 27.95
N THR A 812 -3.72 -4.95 28.93
CA THR A 812 -4.11 -3.64 29.47
C THR A 812 -2.88 -2.90 30.04
N GLY A 813 -2.76 -1.63 29.71
CA GLY A 813 -1.61 -0.77 30.06
C GLY A 813 -0.41 -0.90 29.11
N GLN A 814 -0.42 -1.85 28.17
CA GLN A 814 0.68 -2.12 27.25
C GLN A 814 0.34 -1.68 25.81
N SER A 815 1.36 -1.61 24.97
CA SER A 815 1.18 -1.43 23.53
C SER A 815 0.58 -2.71 22.90
N PRO A 816 -0.30 -2.59 21.90
CA PRO A 816 -0.69 -3.77 21.12
C PRO A 816 0.52 -4.50 20.53
N TYR A 817 0.42 -5.82 20.41
CA TYR A 817 1.50 -6.66 19.87
C TYR A 817 2.83 -6.55 20.66
N SER A 818 2.76 -6.34 22.00
CA SER A 818 3.91 -6.44 22.88
C SER A 818 4.40 -7.89 22.96
N PHE A 819 5.72 -8.10 22.95
CA PHE A 819 6.30 -9.44 23.06
C PHE A 819 6.14 -9.97 24.49
N PHE A 820 5.54 -11.15 24.63
CA PHE A 820 5.25 -11.80 25.91
C PHE A 820 6.16 -13.00 26.09
N VAL A 821 7.25 -12.78 26.82
CA VAL A 821 8.42 -13.65 26.84
C VAL A 821 8.95 -13.83 28.25
N TYR A 822 9.77 -14.89 28.45
CA TYR A 822 10.57 -15.08 29.66
C TYR A 822 11.84 -14.24 29.59
N GLN A 823 12.30 -13.76 30.75
CA GLN A 823 13.59 -13.10 30.88
C GLN A 823 14.70 -14.15 30.95
N GLN A 824 15.62 -14.14 29.98
CA GLN A 824 16.73 -15.06 29.90
C GLN A 824 17.73 -14.84 31.02
N VAL A 825 18.29 -15.93 31.61
CA VAL A 825 19.43 -15.88 32.51
C VAL A 825 20.72 -16.11 31.72
N TYR A 826 21.74 -15.31 32.02
CA TYR A 826 23.06 -15.38 31.38
C TYR A 826 24.15 -15.75 32.38
N ASP A 827 25.19 -16.42 31.91
CA ASP A 827 26.40 -16.67 32.67
C ASP A 827 27.27 -15.38 32.82
N THR A 828 28.37 -15.48 33.54
CA THR A 828 29.31 -14.37 33.78
C THR A 828 30.01 -13.86 32.50
N ASN A 829 29.97 -14.63 31.41
CA ASN A 829 30.52 -14.28 30.10
C ASN A 829 29.46 -13.69 29.15
N GLY A 830 28.22 -13.58 29.62
CA GLY A 830 27.10 -13.09 28.80
C GLY A 830 26.50 -14.16 27.86
N LYS A 831 26.81 -15.45 28.06
CA LYS A 831 26.22 -16.55 27.31
C LYS A 831 24.88 -16.95 27.95
N PRO A 832 23.81 -17.16 27.20
CA PRO A 832 22.51 -17.59 27.71
C PRO A 832 22.64 -19.00 28.31
N ILE A 833 22.03 -19.21 29.49
CA ILE A 833 22.01 -20.52 30.14
C ILE A 833 20.75 -21.24 29.69
N GLU A 834 20.92 -22.46 29.13
CA GLU A 834 19.85 -23.26 28.57
C GLU A 834 18.78 -23.59 29.62
N GLY A 835 17.50 -23.35 29.29
CA GLY A 835 16.33 -23.68 30.13
C GLY A 835 16.19 -22.83 31.40
N MET A 836 17.08 -21.83 31.62
CA MET A 836 17.02 -20.98 32.80
C MET A 836 16.41 -19.61 32.50
N TYR A 837 15.35 -19.32 33.20
CA TYR A 837 14.65 -18.03 33.15
C TYR A 837 14.56 -17.40 34.55
N VAL A 838 14.32 -16.11 34.60
CA VAL A 838 14.13 -15.39 35.86
C VAL A 838 12.73 -15.71 36.38
N ASP A 839 12.64 -16.25 37.59
CA ASP A 839 11.40 -16.37 38.38
C ASP A 839 10.98 -14.96 38.83
N ARG A 840 10.04 -14.36 38.09
CA ARG A 840 9.63 -12.95 38.27
C ARG A 840 8.58 -12.81 39.36
N ASN A 841 7.72 -13.81 39.52
CA ASN A 841 6.69 -13.80 40.56
C ASN A 841 7.19 -14.34 41.93
N GLY A 842 8.37 -15.02 41.96
CA GLY A 842 9.04 -15.52 43.17
C GLY A 842 8.35 -16.77 43.75
N ASP A 843 7.59 -17.53 42.94
CA ASP A 843 6.88 -18.73 43.40
C ASP A 843 7.72 -20.03 43.33
N GLY A 844 8.96 -19.94 42.81
CA GLY A 844 9.88 -21.06 42.68
C GLY A 844 9.62 -21.96 41.47
N THR A 845 8.68 -21.61 40.58
CA THR A 845 8.31 -22.42 39.41
C THR A 845 8.19 -21.54 38.16
N ILE A 846 8.98 -21.82 37.12
CA ILE A 846 8.86 -21.09 35.86
C ILE A 846 7.62 -21.51 35.10
N ASN A 847 6.69 -20.57 34.94
CA ASN A 847 5.40 -20.77 34.24
C ASN A 847 4.96 -19.46 33.55
N ASP A 848 3.75 -19.45 32.97
CA ASP A 848 3.25 -18.26 32.25
C ASP A 848 3.17 -17.00 33.12
N GLY A 849 3.14 -17.13 34.45
CA GLY A 849 3.20 -16.03 35.42
C GLY A 849 4.54 -15.28 35.44
N ASP A 850 5.62 -15.89 34.91
CA ASP A 850 6.95 -15.30 34.80
C ASP A 850 7.20 -14.59 33.47
N LYS A 851 6.29 -14.76 32.49
CA LYS A 851 6.35 -14.01 31.25
C LYS A 851 6.03 -12.54 31.50
N TYR A 852 6.62 -11.67 30.71
CA TYR A 852 6.40 -10.24 30.80
C TYR A 852 6.34 -9.59 29.44
N CYS A 853 5.70 -8.43 29.35
CA CYS A 853 5.75 -7.59 28.17
C CYS A 853 7.11 -6.91 28.10
N TYR A 854 7.97 -7.42 27.20
CA TYR A 854 9.36 -6.94 27.10
C TYR A 854 9.45 -5.70 26.23
N GLN A 855 9.08 -5.78 24.97
CA GLN A 855 9.18 -4.72 23.97
C GLN A 855 7.97 -4.81 23.02
N LYS A 856 7.90 -3.92 22.02
CA LYS A 856 6.82 -3.87 21.05
C LYS A 856 7.32 -3.86 19.61
N ALA A 857 6.48 -4.33 18.67
CA ALA A 857 6.79 -4.34 17.25
C ALA A 857 6.74 -2.93 16.62
N ALA A 858 5.80 -2.08 17.05
CA ALA A 858 5.61 -0.74 16.50
C ALA A 858 6.74 0.22 16.90
N PRO A 859 7.22 1.08 15.97
CA PRO A 859 8.21 2.11 16.30
C PRO A 859 7.64 3.21 17.20
N ASP A 860 8.48 3.84 18.01
CA ASP A 860 8.17 5.07 18.73
C ASP A 860 8.24 6.27 17.82
N PHE A 861 9.30 6.36 17.01
CA PHE A 861 9.54 7.44 16.07
C PHE A 861 9.67 6.93 14.65
N THR A 862 9.07 7.66 13.73
CA THR A 862 9.26 7.47 12.28
C THR A 862 9.78 8.75 11.67
N TYR A 863 10.74 8.63 10.75
CA TYR A 863 11.36 9.77 10.08
C TYR A 863 11.27 9.58 8.56
N GLY A 864 11.06 10.67 7.85
CA GLY A 864 11.16 10.75 6.40
C GLY A 864 12.07 11.91 6.00
N PHE A 865 12.93 11.67 5.04
CA PHE A 865 13.80 12.66 4.43
C PHE A 865 13.73 12.56 2.92
N ASN A 866 13.62 13.70 2.26
CA ASN A 866 13.69 13.77 0.80
C ASN A 866 14.41 15.05 0.36
N THR A 867 15.12 14.98 -0.77
CA THR A 867 15.79 16.12 -1.36
C THR A 867 15.81 16.02 -2.88
N SER A 868 15.74 17.15 -3.55
CA SER A 868 15.90 17.25 -4.98
C SER A 868 16.73 18.50 -5.31
N LEU A 869 17.87 18.29 -5.97
CA LEU A 869 18.79 19.32 -6.39
C LEU A 869 18.84 19.36 -7.92
N SER A 870 18.38 20.44 -8.51
CA SER A 870 18.44 20.68 -9.94
C SER A 870 19.52 21.72 -10.25
N PHE A 871 20.34 21.41 -11.25
CA PHE A 871 21.32 22.33 -11.83
C PHE A 871 21.17 22.33 -13.34
N LYS A 872 20.61 23.39 -13.90
CA LYS A 872 20.25 23.48 -15.32
C LYS A 872 19.39 22.28 -15.74
N ASN A 873 19.92 21.39 -16.57
CA ASN A 873 19.22 20.21 -17.07
C ASN A 873 19.46 18.95 -16.23
N TRP A 874 20.31 19.00 -15.22
CA TRP A 874 20.58 17.89 -14.30
C TRP A 874 19.65 17.97 -13.08
N THR A 875 19.17 16.84 -12.63
CA THR A 875 18.44 16.72 -11.35
C THR A 875 18.94 15.49 -10.59
N LEU A 876 19.36 15.70 -9.35
CA LEU A 876 19.69 14.66 -8.38
C LEU A 876 18.59 14.64 -7.31
N ALA A 877 17.94 13.51 -7.14
CA ALA A 877 16.93 13.30 -6.10
C ALA A 877 17.30 12.12 -5.21
N ALA A 878 17.01 12.23 -3.92
CA ALA A 878 17.21 11.15 -2.96
C ALA A 878 16.10 11.11 -1.91
N SER A 879 15.75 9.91 -1.41
CA SER A 879 14.84 9.71 -0.29
C SER A 879 15.39 8.69 0.69
N ALA A 880 15.08 8.91 1.97
CA ALA A 880 15.43 8.02 3.06
C ALA A 880 14.30 7.99 4.10
N HIS A 881 14.19 6.89 4.83
CA HIS A 881 13.29 6.80 5.99
C HIS A 881 13.93 6.01 7.13
N ALA A 882 13.43 6.22 8.35
CA ALA A 882 13.91 5.52 9.52
C ALA A 882 12.75 5.21 10.47
N ASN A 883 12.86 4.06 11.15
CA ASN A 883 12.06 3.71 12.30
C ASN A 883 12.96 3.53 13.51
N VAL A 884 12.54 4.04 14.66
CA VAL A 884 13.30 3.97 15.92
C VAL A 884 12.38 3.48 17.04
N GLY A 885 12.86 2.52 17.83
CA GLY A 885 12.12 1.95 18.96
C GLY A 885 11.24 0.77 18.61
N ASN A 886 11.37 0.22 17.39
CA ASN A 886 10.71 -1.02 17.00
C ASN A 886 11.62 -2.23 17.28
N TYR A 887 10.99 -3.35 17.65
CA TYR A 887 11.65 -4.63 17.90
C TYR A 887 11.05 -5.74 17.03
N VAL A 888 11.86 -6.76 16.75
CA VAL A 888 11.49 -7.94 15.97
C VAL A 888 11.91 -9.20 16.70
N TYR A 889 11.00 -10.14 16.83
CA TYR A 889 11.29 -11.50 17.25
C TYR A 889 11.90 -12.27 16.09
N ASN A 890 13.14 -12.72 16.24
CA ASN A 890 13.87 -13.49 15.22
C ASN A 890 13.50 -14.97 15.33
N ASN A 891 12.41 -15.36 14.65
CA ASN A 891 11.91 -16.73 14.67
C ASN A 891 12.80 -17.71 13.90
N ILE A 892 13.65 -17.22 12.98
CA ILE A 892 14.63 -18.05 12.28
C ILE A 892 15.70 -18.54 13.25
N ALA A 893 16.24 -17.62 14.08
CA ALA A 893 17.23 -17.96 15.09
C ALA A 893 16.63 -18.90 16.16
N SER A 894 15.43 -18.58 16.67
CA SER A 894 14.78 -19.39 17.72
C SER A 894 14.51 -20.84 17.27
N ASN A 895 14.17 -21.04 16.01
CA ASN A 895 13.94 -22.37 15.42
C ASN A 895 15.24 -23.12 15.12
N GLY A 896 16.34 -22.41 14.94
CA GLY A 896 17.60 -22.98 14.51
C GLY A 896 18.63 -23.21 15.64
N ASP A 897 18.31 -22.88 16.89
CA ASP A 897 19.29 -22.86 17.98
C ASP A 897 19.49 -24.20 18.73
N LEU A 898 18.59 -25.19 18.56
CA LEU A 898 18.70 -26.47 19.26
C LEU A 898 19.57 -27.48 18.51
N LEU A 899 20.69 -27.90 19.09
CA LEU A 899 21.67 -28.79 18.44
C LEU A 899 21.21 -30.25 18.31
N THR A 900 20.34 -30.73 19.20
CA THR A 900 19.80 -32.11 19.11
C THR A 900 18.95 -32.33 17.87
N ASP A 901 18.44 -31.24 17.25
CA ASP A 901 17.69 -31.33 16.00
C ASP A 901 18.59 -31.32 14.76
N LEU A 902 19.93 -31.25 14.90
CA LEU A 902 20.86 -31.34 13.76
C LEU A 902 20.63 -32.62 12.96
N ALA A 903 20.43 -33.76 13.65
CA ALA A 903 20.07 -35.03 13.01
C ALA A 903 18.92 -35.65 13.78
N THR A 904 17.75 -35.74 13.14
CA THR A 904 16.54 -36.31 13.76
C THR A 904 15.80 -37.13 12.72
N ASN A 905 15.15 -38.19 13.11
CA ASN A 905 14.30 -39.00 12.23
C ASN A 905 14.90 -39.37 10.87
N GLY A 906 16.24 -39.59 10.80
CA GLY A 906 16.92 -40.00 9.59
C GLY A 906 17.23 -38.91 8.56
N PHE A 907 17.20 -37.65 8.94
CA PHE A 907 17.61 -36.52 8.10
C PHE A 907 18.47 -35.50 8.89
N VAL A 908 19.17 -34.64 8.20
CA VAL A 908 20.02 -33.59 8.76
C VAL A 908 19.44 -32.22 8.46
N ASN A 909 19.43 -31.36 9.47
CA ASN A 909 19.05 -29.96 9.39
C ASN A 909 20.25 -29.04 9.45
N ASN A 910 20.31 -28.01 8.60
CA ASN A 910 21.23 -26.90 8.78
C ASN A 910 20.81 -26.00 9.96
N ARG A 911 21.72 -25.18 10.43
CA ARG A 911 21.53 -24.30 11.60
C ARG A 911 21.95 -22.87 11.32
N TYR A 912 21.31 -21.96 12.04
CA TYR A 912 21.74 -20.58 12.18
C TYR A 912 23.12 -20.58 12.89
N ARG A 913 24.05 -19.72 12.49
CA ARG A 913 25.44 -19.72 13.00
C ARG A 913 25.53 -19.55 14.51
N THR A 914 24.64 -18.78 15.13
CA THR A 914 24.60 -18.57 16.59
C THR A 914 24.28 -19.83 17.37
N ALA A 915 23.72 -20.88 16.77
CA ALA A 915 23.46 -22.15 17.46
C ALA A 915 24.74 -22.79 18.01
N GLU A 916 25.87 -22.66 17.30
CA GLU A 916 27.16 -23.14 17.77
C GLU A 916 27.67 -22.35 18.99
N GLU A 917 27.41 -21.05 19.04
CA GLU A 917 27.77 -20.15 20.15
C GLU A 917 26.91 -20.45 21.38
N HIS A 918 25.59 -20.62 21.20
CA HIS A 918 24.66 -20.91 22.30
C HIS A 918 24.80 -22.31 22.81
N ASN A 919 25.01 -23.31 21.95
CA ASN A 919 25.21 -24.71 22.24
C ASN A 919 24.09 -25.32 23.11
N PHE A 920 22.84 -25.04 22.75
CA PHE A 920 21.65 -25.63 23.40
C PHE A 920 21.45 -27.08 22.95
N THR A 921 21.22 -27.99 23.89
CA THR A 921 21.14 -29.42 23.61
C THR A 921 19.89 -30.11 24.11
N ASN A 922 19.14 -29.51 25.04
CA ASN A 922 18.02 -30.15 25.71
C ASN A 922 16.68 -29.44 25.45
N PHE A 923 16.67 -28.12 25.37
CA PHE A 923 15.43 -27.34 25.31
C PHE A 923 15.50 -26.22 24.27
N ALA A 924 14.48 -26.17 23.39
CA ALA A 924 14.25 -25.00 22.54
C ALA A 924 13.79 -23.81 23.39
N GLN A 925 14.43 -22.66 23.20
CA GLN A 925 14.21 -21.43 23.99
C GLN A 925 13.19 -20.49 23.35
N TYR A 926 12.13 -20.99 22.69
CA TYR A 926 11.21 -20.17 21.86
C TYR A 926 10.68 -18.92 22.56
N PHE A 927 10.40 -18.99 23.85
CA PHE A 927 9.82 -17.87 24.58
C PHE A 927 10.85 -16.96 25.26
N SER A 928 12.14 -17.08 24.93
CA SER A 928 13.18 -16.24 25.48
C SER A 928 13.20 -14.84 24.86
N ASP A 929 13.38 -13.80 25.71
CA ASP A 929 13.57 -12.41 25.28
C ASP A 929 14.84 -12.18 24.46
N MET A 930 15.81 -13.11 24.46
CA MET A 930 17.04 -13.04 23.68
C MET A 930 16.80 -12.96 22.17
N TYR A 931 15.67 -13.49 21.69
CA TYR A 931 15.29 -13.44 20.27
C TYR A 931 14.50 -12.17 19.89
N VAL A 932 14.10 -11.35 20.87
CA VAL A 932 13.48 -10.05 20.65
C VAL A 932 14.57 -9.01 20.45
N GLN A 933 14.91 -8.71 19.21
CA GLN A 933 16.03 -7.87 18.84
C GLN A 933 15.59 -6.46 18.47
N ASN A 934 16.43 -5.46 18.78
CA ASN A 934 16.20 -4.09 18.34
C ASN A 934 16.30 -4.03 16.82
N ALA A 935 15.20 -3.62 16.18
CA ALA A 935 15.06 -3.52 14.74
C ALA A 935 14.95 -2.07 14.27
N SER A 936 15.42 -1.10 15.07
CA SER A 936 15.58 0.28 14.62
C SER A 936 16.50 0.34 13.41
N PHE A 937 16.14 1.17 12.43
CA PHE A 937 16.91 1.27 11.20
C PHE A 937 16.85 2.67 10.57
N LEU A 938 17.83 2.94 9.72
CA LEU A 938 17.85 4.02 8.74
C LEU A 938 18.08 3.39 7.35
N LYS A 939 17.11 3.56 6.44
CA LYS A 939 17.22 3.12 5.05
C LYS A 939 17.39 4.29 4.10
N LEU A 940 18.35 4.19 3.18
CA LEU A 940 18.45 5.03 2.00
C LEU A 940 17.67 4.35 0.87
N ASP A 941 16.45 4.87 0.61
CA ASP A 941 15.47 4.21 -0.25
C ASP A 941 15.86 4.27 -1.72
N ASN A 942 16.11 5.48 -2.22
CA ASN A 942 16.51 5.66 -3.61
C ASN A 942 17.41 6.89 -3.81
N VAL A 943 18.24 6.83 -4.85
CA VAL A 943 18.96 7.96 -5.43
C VAL A 943 18.76 7.92 -6.94
N THR A 944 18.30 9.03 -7.50
CA THR A 944 18.02 9.18 -8.93
C THR A 944 18.83 10.35 -9.49
N LEU A 945 19.57 10.11 -10.56
CA LEU A 945 20.22 11.15 -11.36
C LEU A 945 19.54 11.22 -12.72
N SER A 946 19.06 12.39 -13.12
CA SER A 946 18.41 12.59 -14.41
C SER A 946 19.01 13.75 -15.19
N TYR A 947 18.98 13.66 -16.50
CA TYR A 947 19.39 14.71 -17.43
C TYR A 947 18.29 14.92 -18.47
N ARG A 948 17.87 16.17 -18.67
CA ARG A 948 16.86 16.57 -19.63
C ARG A 948 17.49 17.20 -20.87
N PHE A 949 17.27 16.61 -22.02
CA PHE A 949 17.65 17.16 -23.33
C PHE A 949 16.51 18.03 -23.85
N GLY A 950 16.78 19.29 -24.10
CA GLY A 950 15.88 20.17 -24.87
C GLY A 950 16.02 19.85 -26.37
N LEU A 951 14.91 19.43 -26.98
CA LEU A 951 14.86 19.19 -28.42
C LEU A 951 14.13 20.34 -29.09
N LYS A 952 14.18 20.42 -30.45
CA LYS A 952 13.48 21.52 -31.17
C LYS A 952 11.94 21.40 -31.00
N GLY A 953 11.29 22.53 -30.79
CA GLY A 953 9.83 22.60 -30.60
C GLY A 953 9.40 22.24 -29.17
N ARG A 954 8.31 21.50 -29.02
CA ARG A 954 7.76 21.05 -27.73
C ARG A 954 8.42 19.78 -27.19
N HIS A 955 9.37 19.21 -27.93
CA HIS A 955 9.93 17.91 -27.61
C HIS A 955 10.96 17.98 -26.49
N SER A 956 10.90 17.04 -25.56
CA SER A 956 11.96 16.85 -24.58
C SER A 956 12.23 15.37 -24.37
N LEU A 957 13.49 15.02 -24.15
CA LEU A 957 13.94 13.69 -23.79
C LEU A 957 14.63 13.77 -22.44
N SER A 958 14.16 13.01 -21.47
CA SER A 958 14.84 12.83 -20.19
C SER A 958 15.43 11.43 -20.11
N VAL A 959 16.68 11.33 -19.67
CA VAL A 959 17.37 10.06 -19.37
C VAL A 959 17.66 10.06 -17.89
N PHE A 960 17.37 8.97 -17.19
CA PHE A 960 17.63 8.88 -15.77
C PHE A 960 18.12 7.50 -15.35
N GLY A 961 18.95 7.50 -14.31
CA GLY A 961 19.41 6.29 -13.63
C GLY A 961 19.01 6.34 -12.15
N THR A 962 18.52 5.24 -11.63
CA THR A 962 18.09 5.12 -10.23
C THR A 962 18.70 3.87 -9.59
N VAL A 963 19.16 4.01 -8.35
CA VAL A 963 19.46 2.88 -7.47
C VAL A 963 18.45 2.91 -6.32
N GLN A 964 17.84 1.76 -6.06
CA GLN A 964 16.81 1.60 -5.02
C GLN A 964 17.26 0.58 -3.98
N ASN A 965 16.81 0.75 -2.71
CA ASN A 965 17.20 -0.06 -1.56
C ASN A 965 18.74 -0.10 -1.41
N ILE A 966 19.36 1.09 -1.32
CA ILE A 966 20.81 1.29 -1.42
C ILE A 966 21.52 0.79 -0.16
N ALA A 967 21.03 1.17 1.01
CA ALA A 967 21.63 0.83 2.29
C ALA A 967 20.58 0.76 3.39
N CYS A 968 20.81 -0.13 4.34
CA CYS A 968 20.05 -0.24 5.58
C CYS A 968 21.04 -0.31 6.75
N LEU A 969 21.01 0.71 7.63
CA LEU A 969 21.79 0.75 8.86
C LEU A 969 20.90 0.25 9.99
N THR A 970 21.26 -0.87 10.60
CA THR A 970 20.50 -1.51 11.68
C THR A 970 21.38 -2.42 12.51
N THR A 971 21.01 -2.67 13.75
CA THR A 971 21.62 -3.68 14.63
C THR A 971 20.92 -5.04 14.54
N TYR A 972 19.80 -5.11 13.83
CA TYR A 972 19.02 -6.34 13.64
C TYR A 972 19.83 -7.40 12.87
N LYS A 973 19.83 -8.63 13.37
CA LYS A 973 20.64 -9.73 12.81
C LYS A 973 19.97 -10.45 11.63
N GLY A 974 18.64 -10.39 11.50
CA GLY A 974 17.91 -10.99 10.37
C GLY A 974 18.11 -10.25 9.04
N ILE A 975 17.39 -10.64 8.00
CA ILE A 975 17.56 -10.11 6.63
C ILE A 975 17.15 -8.65 6.55
N ASP A 976 15.99 -8.29 7.08
CA ASP A 976 15.42 -6.94 7.00
C ASP A 976 14.71 -6.58 8.31
N PRO A 977 15.00 -5.41 8.92
CA PRO A 977 14.37 -4.99 10.17
C PRO A 977 12.93 -4.46 9.99
N GLU A 978 12.51 -4.17 8.75
CA GLU A 978 11.21 -3.56 8.45
C GLU A 978 10.15 -4.66 8.30
N ILE A 979 9.70 -5.24 9.43
CA ILE A 979 8.69 -6.28 9.50
C ILE A 979 7.50 -5.76 10.29
N TYR A 980 6.35 -5.60 9.62
CA TYR A 980 5.14 -5.03 10.23
C TYR A 980 4.62 -5.85 11.41
N SER A 981 4.58 -7.18 11.28
CA SER A 981 4.12 -8.09 12.34
C SER A 981 5.05 -8.10 13.57
N GLY A 982 6.30 -7.66 13.42
CA GLY A 982 7.35 -7.80 14.42
C GLY A 982 7.89 -9.24 14.57
N ILE A 983 7.51 -10.17 13.69
CA ILE A 983 7.97 -11.56 13.73
C ILE A 983 8.64 -11.89 12.39
N ASP A 984 9.94 -12.25 12.44
CA ASP A 984 10.70 -12.66 11.26
C ASP A 984 10.56 -14.17 11.03
N ASN A 985 9.65 -14.53 10.16
CA ASN A 985 9.43 -15.90 9.70
C ASN A 985 10.15 -16.20 8.39
N ASN A 986 11.31 -15.58 8.13
CA ASN A 986 12.09 -15.74 6.91
C ASN A 986 11.38 -15.19 5.67
N MET A 987 11.18 -13.87 5.65
CA MET A 987 10.49 -13.17 4.57
C MET A 987 11.25 -13.26 3.24
N TYR A 988 10.54 -13.14 2.12
CA TYR A 988 11.13 -12.95 0.80
C TYR A 988 11.99 -11.66 0.80
N PRO A 989 13.32 -11.73 0.55
CA PRO A 989 14.21 -10.59 0.69
C PRO A 989 13.87 -9.46 -0.29
N ARG A 990 13.88 -8.21 0.18
CA ARG A 990 13.74 -7.04 -0.68
C ARG A 990 15.04 -6.78 -1.43
N PRO A 991 15.03 -6.78 -2.77
CA PRO A 991 16.27 -6.66 -3.55
C PRO A 991 16.76 -5.21 -3.64
N ARG A 992 18.05 -5.05 -3.92
CA ARG A 992 18.59 -3.81 -4.48
C ARG A 992 18.32 -3.80 -5.97
N THR A 993 17.84 -2.64 -6.47
CA THR A 993 17.43 -2.51 -7.87
C THR A 993 18.19 -1.37 -8.53
N TYR A 994 18.73 -1.64 -9.73
CA TYR A 994 19.39 -0.68 -10.61
C TYR A 994 18.51 -0.47 -11.83
N MET A 995 18.13 0.78 -12.11
CA MET A 995 17.21 1.13 -13.19
C MET A 995 17.80 2.18 -14.11
N LEU A 996 17.52 2.04 -15.39
CA LEU A 996 17.69 3.07 -16.42
C LEU A 996 16.32 3.36 -17.04
N GLY A 997 16.05 4.65 -17.29
CA GLY A 997 14.79 5.07 -17.86
C GLY A 997 14.95 6.21 -18.87
N LEU A 998 14.01 6.23 -19.81
CA LEU A 998 13.85 7.22 -20.85
C LEU A 998 12.43 7.77 -20.78
N LYS A 999 12.30 9.09 -20.82
CA LYS A 999 11.01 9.77 -20.90
C LYS A 999 11.01 10.74 -22.05
N TYR A 1000 10.10 10.57 -22.99
CA TYR A 1000 9.95 11.40 -24.16
C TYR A 1000 8.58 12.07 -24.18
N ASN A 1001 8.56 13.40 -24.29
CA ASN A 1001 7.34 14.21 -24.35
C ASN A 1001 7.32 14.97 -25.67
N PHE A 1002 6.16 15.00 -26.38
CA PHE A 1002 5.98 15.72 -27.64
C PHE A 1002 4.55 16.21 -27.89
#